data_14bb39dc8b15144f961538a8d7bab0c5
#
_entry.id   14bb39dc8b15144f961538a8d7bab0c5
#
_cell.length_a   1.000
_cell.length_b   1.000
_cell.length_c   1.000
_cell.angle_alpha   90.00
_cell.angle_beta   90.00
_cell.angle_gamma   90.00
#
_symmetry.space_group_name_H-M   'P 1'
#
loop_
_entity.id
_entity.type
_entity.pdbx_description
1 polymer ?
#
loop_
_entity_poly.entity_id
_entity_poly.type
_entity_poly.pdbx_seq_one_letter_code
_entity_poly.pdbx_strand_id
1 'polypeptide(L)'
;MADDINNHSDNLNNRPGDFNGDDHNARTNDRTNENDRPDNHADDFDTRDDEKVDGDLDDDLDSARDDDFDDDLDDEDESSNQLTLGGGADLSHTLSDEAGTRITLEDIHGGAIKPTDMSNEMKQSFLEYSMSVIVARALPDVRDGLKPVHRRILYAMNEAGITPNKPHKKSAWTVGEVMGKYHPHGDAAIYDSMVRMAQDFSMRFPLVDGHGNFGSIDGDPPAAMRYTESRLTRGAMELLAGLNEDTVDSQPNYDESLAEPAVLPARFPNLLVNGSSGIAVGMATNVAPHNLREVANAIYLMIDNPDVTTDELMKVLPGPDFPTGGIIMGTDGIRDAYETGRGSITIRSKVHVENVGKGSRQRLVITEIPYQVNKGLLQEKIAQAVNEKKIDGIADMRDESNRKGMRIVIDLKQGAVPQVVLNNLYKRTQLQSNFGVIDIALVDGVPRTLNLREMLHYYIQHQIDVVTRRTKFRLDKAQKRVHILEGLLIAVDNIDEIVHIIRSSRDDAEAKQRMHERFDIDDIQGEAILQMRLRRLTGLARDELASQIEELYQQIAYYQDLLAHEEKILQVIKEELQEIVEKFGDDRRTTISTQEALNLDVEDLIADEDMVVTVTHAGYVKRIPVATYRSQKRGGKGVAGLSLKEDDFVEHLFIASTHDYVLFFTNRGKVYRLKVHELPLGSRTARGSAIVNLLPLVEGECLKAVITTRDFPEDNHLMFATRSGMVKKTAMSAYDRTRHDGIIAINLKNDDELIDVRRVKAGCKVILVSTDGKAIIFDEDQIRAMGRDTTGVRGITLKNDAKVLGMEISNGQGDLFVITEKGYGKRTPISEYPVHNRGGQGVYTIQMTARKGELAGMKVVGPQHELVIVSEEGIVIRVKASDVSRLGRSTQGVKVMNVSDTDRVTAVARMIAKKPTAKKPNNGQAAFDLFALGEKGAAEEEPVDIGDDEQIAVDLDDEE
;
A
#
# COMPACT_ATOMS: atom_id res chain seq x y z
N MET A 1 -21.73 52.24 -18.93
CA MET A 1 -22.11 53.50 -18.34
C MET A 1 -21.65 53.35 -16.92
N ALA A 2 -20.42 53.68 -16.65
CA ALA A 2 -19.93 55.05 -16.34
C ALA A 2 -20.60 55.55 -15.05
N ASP A 3 -20.05 55.97 -14.03
CA ASP A 3 -18.78 56.49 -13.62
C ASP A 3 -18.94 56.68 -12.09
N ASP A 4 -17.99 56.38 -11.32
CA ASP A 4 -16.86 57.19 -10.84
C ASP A 4 -17.14 58.13 -9.65
N ILE A 5 -16.14 58.23 -8.83
CA ILE A 5 -15.64 59.36 -7.99
C ILE A 5 -15.78 59.12 -6.47
N ASN A 6 -14.67 58.71 -5.85
CA ASN A 6 -13.49 59.41 -5.32
C ASN A 6 -13.66 60.16 -3.98
N ASN A 7 -12.84 59.75 -3.06
CA ASN A 7 -11.76 60.49 -2.39
C ASN A 7 -12.03 61.23 -1.06
N HIS A 8 -11.12 61.03 -0.24
CA HIS A 8 -10.21 61.81 0.65
C HIS A 8 -10.26 61.33 2.11
N SER A 9 -9.20 60.72 2.57
CA SER A 9 -7.92 61.19 3.14
C SER A 9 -8.09 62.03 4.44
N ASP A 10 -7.42 61.65 5.49
CA ASP A 10 -6.19 62.13 6.09
C ASP A 10 -6.06 61.61 7.54
N ASN A 11 -5.01 60.85 7.84
CA ASN A 11 -3.73 61.27 8.39
C ASN A 11 -3.76 61.93 9.78
N LEU A 12 -3.07 61.34 10.73
CA LEU A 12 -2.00 61.84 11.57
C LEU A 12 -1.77 60.97 12.81
N ASN A 13 -0.67 60.21 12.81
CA ASN A 13 0.55 60.45 13.60
C ASN A 13 0.37 60.85 15.08
N ASN A 14 0.84 59.98 15.99
CA ASN A 14 2.03 60.31 16.80
C ASN A 14 2.45 59.16 17.73
N ARG A 15 3.67 58.76 17.63
CA ARG A 15 4.58 58.31 18.68
C ARG A 15 5.26 59.59 19.26
N PRO A 16 6.10 59.54 20.31
CA PRO A 16 6.58 58.53 21.24
C PRO A 16 6.68 59.02 22.70
N GLY A 17 7.23 58.21 23.59
CA GLY A 17 7.66 58.75 24.92
C GLY A 17 8.25 57.61 25.78
N ASP A 18 9.57 57.49 25.66
CA ASP A 18 10.45 56.84 26.61
C ASP A 18 10.34 57.48 27.99
N PHE A 19 10.56 56.69 29.03
CA PHE A 19 11.44 57.13 30.14
C PHE A 19 11.93 55.95 30.98
N ASN A 20 13.24 55.92 31.04
CA ASN A 20 14.17 55.18 31.89
C ASN A 20 14.00 55.45 33.39
N GLY A 21 14.68 54.58 34.12
CA GLY A 21 15.29 54.97 35.43
C GLY A 21 15.13 53.85 36.45
N ASP A 22 16.07 52.92 36.58
CA ASP A 22 17.22 52.94 37.55
C ASP A 22 16.70 52.91 39.01
N ASP A 23 17.14 52.18 39.91
CA ASP A 23 18.40 51.58 40.25
C ASP A 23 18.34 50.99 41.70
N HIS A 24 19.28 50.14 42.01
CA HIS A 24 19.85 49.83 43.32
C HIS A 24 19.27 48.72 44.17
N ASN A 25 19.98 47.68 44.19
CA ASN A 25 21.16 47.32 45.07
C ASN A 25 20.73 46.41 46.24
N ALA A 26 21.23 45.30 46.35
CA ALA A 26 22.52 44.73 46.61
C ALA A 26 22.66 44.02 47.95
N ARG A 27 23.40 42.96 47.90
CA ARG A 27 24.17 42.34 48.96
C ARG A 27 23.54 41.19 49.75
N THR A 28 23.99 40.06 49.53
CA THR A 28 25.30 39.37 49.79
C THR A 28 25.28 38.51 51.02
N ASN A 29 25.92 37.41 50.81
CA ASN A 29 26.68 36.56 51.72
C ASN A 29 25.92 35.36 52.27
N ASP A 30 26.35 34.22 51.95
CA ASP A 30 27.66 33.55 51.98
C ASP A 30 27.77 32.58 53.19
N ARG A 31 28.36 31.44 52.91
CA ARG A 31 29.01 30.49 53.78
C ARG A 31 28.21 29.30 54.28
N THR A 32 28.50 28.20 53.66
CA THR A 32 29.60 27.23 53.86
C THR A 32 29.37 26.14 54.90
N ASN A 33 29.72 25.00 54.44
CA ASN A 33 30.39 23.90 55.10
C ASN A 33 29.47 22.80 55.69
N GLU A 34 29.65 21.70 55.13
CA GLU A 34 30.68 20.63 55.36
C GLU A 34 30.14 19.48 56.22
N ASN A 35 30.34 18.29 55.65
CA ASN A 35 30.69 17.05 56.28
C ASN A 35 29.69 16.35 57.21
N ASP A 36 29.29 15.17 56.96
CA ASP A 36 30.09 13.97 57.23
C ASP A 36 29.40 12.70 56.73
N ARG A 37 30.20 11.87 56.12
CA ARG A 37 30.01 10.40 56.13
C ARG A 37 30.51 9.89 57.48
N PRO A 38 30.16 8.68 57.99
CA PRO A 38 30.81 7.49 57.53
C PRO A 38 29.95 6.20 57.53
N ASP A 39 30.28 5.35 56.61
CA ASP A 39 30.85 4.01 56.60
C ASP A 39 30.20 2.86 57.38
N ASN A 40 30.07 1.80 56.55
CA ASN A 40 30.41 0.41 56.85
C ASN A 40 29.45 -0.49 57.67
N HIS A 41 28.95 -1.50 57.01
CA HIS A 41 29.55 -2.85 57.22
C HIS A 41 29.03 -3.82 56.14
N ALA A 42 30.00 -4.39 55.48
CA ALA A 42 29.93 -5.64 54.74
C ALA A 42 29.80 -6.79 55.77
N ASP A 43 29.18 -7.86 55.34
CA ASP A 43 29.67 -9.21 55.65
C ASP A 43 29.26 -10.20 54.55
N ASP A 44 30.30 -10.78 54.03
CA ASP A 44 30.40 -11.97 53.20
C ASP A 44 29.71 -13.20 53.80
N PHE A 45 29.26 -14.09 52.94
CA PHE A 45 29.45 -15.55 53.01
C PHE A 45 29.06 -16.17 51.66
N ASP A 46 29.93 -16.50 50.92
CA ASP A 46 30.77 -17.56 50.36
C ASP A 46 30.08 -18.93 50.19
N THR A 47 30.14 -19.32 48.90
CA THR A 47 30.31 -20.64 48.28
C THR A 47 29.50 -21.86 48.73
N ARG A 48 28.95 -22.54 47.77
CA ARG A 48 29.38 -23.84 47.20
C ARG A 48 28.31 -24.46 46.27
N ASP A 49 28.81 -24.74 45.09
CA ASP A 49 28.89 -25.96 44.26
C ASP A 49 27.69 -26.85 43.97
N ASP A 50 27.53 -27.00 42.65
CA ASP A 50 27.26 -28.22 41.90
C ASP A 50 25.91 -28.91 42.04
N GLU A 51 25.18 -28.95 40.96
CA GLU A 51 24.95 -30.16 40.18
C GLU A 51 24.13 -29.90 38.91
N LYS A 52 24.66 -30.36 37.81
CA LYS A 52 24.00 -30.50 36.51
C LYS A 52 22.86 -31.50 36.59
N VAL A 53 21.72 -31.19 36.00
CA VAL A 53 20.84 -32.20 35.41
C VAL A 53 20.42 -31.68 34.04
N ASP A 54 20.92 -32.38 33.04
CA ASP A 54 20.45 -32.32 31.67
C ASP A 54 19.02 -32.86 31.60
N GLY A 55 18.18 -32.20 30.83
CA GLY A 55 16.80 -32.66 30.54
C GLY A 55 16.24 -31.92 29.38
N ASP A 56 16.55 -32.42 28.18
CA ASP A 56 15.91 -32.07 26.91
C ASP A 56 14.38 -32.15 27.03
N LEU A 57 13.70 -31.10 26.62
CA LEU A 57 12.33 -31.16 26.16
C LEU A 57 12.23 -30.30 24.92
N ASP A 58 12.12 -30.99 23.81
CA ASP A 58 11.93 -30.47 22.47
C ASP A 58 10.68 -29.58 22.35
N ASP A 59 10.90 -28.41 21.77
CA ASP A 59 9.90 -27.56 21.14
C ASP A 59 9.47 -28.20 19.81
N ASP A 60 8.21 -28.62 19.75
CA ASP A 60 7.51 -28.85 18.48
C ASP A 60 6.15 -28.17 18.54
N LEU A 61 6.09 -26.95 18.01
CA LEU A 61 4.85 -26.31 17.60
C LEU A 61 5.15 -25.35 16.44
N ASP A 62 5.28 -25.93 15.25
CA ASP A 62 5.13 -25.16 14.02
C ASP A 62 4.45 -26.01 12.95
N SER A 63 3.56 -25.36 12.22
CA SER A 63 2.89 -25.81 10.99
C SER A 63 1.44 -26.32 11.14
N ALA A 64 0.52 -25.38 10.98
CA ALA A 64 -0.75 -25.67 10.31
C ALA A 64 -0.73 -24.94 8.95
N ARG A 65 -0.54 -25.70 7.91
CA ARG A 65 -0.70 -25.29 6.53
C ARG A 65 -2.17 -25.42 6.13
N ASP A 66 -2.59 -24.43 5.36
CA ASP A 66 -3.78 -24.45 4.50
C ASP A 66 -3.83 -25.72 3.66
N ASP A 67 -4.96 -26.41 3.70
CA ASP A 67 -5.34 -27.36 2.67
C ASP A 67 -6.78 -27.10 2.24
N ASP A 68 -6.89 -27.00 0.93
CA ASP A 68 -8.07 -26.79 0.10
C ASP A 68 -9.19 -27.80 0.41
N PHE A 69 -10.41 -27.29 0.46
CA PHE A 69 -11.61 -28.09 0.36
C PHE A 69 -12.14 -28.00 -1.06
N ASP A 70 -11.91 -29.07 -1.84
CA ASP A 70 -12.69 -29.38 -3.03
C ASP A 70 -13.95 -30.16 -2.65
N ASP A 71 -15.07 -29.71 -3.22
CA ASP A 71 -16.36 -30.37 -3.24
C ASP A 71 -16.30 -31.68 -4.07
N ASP A 72 -16.73 -32.76 -3.47
CA ASP A 72 -17.34 -33.88 -4.22
C ASP A 72 -18.47 -34.50 -3.39
N LEU A 73 -19.68 -34.23 -3.85
CA LEU A 73 -20.90 -34.94 -3.49
C LEU A 73 -20.97 -36.20 -4.30
N ASP A 74 -21.00 -37.35 -3.65
CA ASP A 74 -21.63 -38.55 -4.21
C ASP A 74 -22.36 -39.36 -3.14
N ASP A 75 -23.57 -39.67 -3.53
CA ASP A 75 -24.58 -40.43 -2.85
C ASP A 75 -24.20 -41.89 -2.58
N GLU A 76 -24.99 -42.49 -1.67
CA GLU A 76 -25.29 -43.89 -1.43
C GLU A 76 -24.61 -44.54 -0.21
N ASP A 77 -25.30 -44.81 0.86
CA ASP A 77 -26.04 -46.02 1.16
C ASP A 77 -26.58 -46.04 2.59
N GLU A 78 -27.92 -46.20 2.67
CA GLU A 78 -28.63 -46.66 3.86
C GLU A 78 -28.17 -48.05 4.23
N SER A 79 -27.55 -48.19 5.41
CA SER A 79 -27.58 -49.46 6.14
C SER A 79 -27.85 -49.18 7.63
N SER A 80 -29.09 -49.47 7.96
CA SER A 80 -29.60 -49.67 9.30
C SER A 80 -28.65 -50.45 10.20
N ASN A 81 -28.08 -49.83 11.21
CA ASN A 81 -27.60 -50.54 12.39
C ASN A 81 -28.40 -50.07 13.60
N GLN A 82 -29.54 -50.79 13.82
CA GLN A 82 -30.21 -50.84 15.11
C GLN A 82 -29.26 -51.43 16.14
N LEU A 83 -28.57 -50.58 16.90
CA LEU A 83 -28.04 -51.00 18.20
C LEU A 83 -29.17 -50.95 19.23
N THR A 84 -29.76 -52.11 19.41
CA THR A 84 -30.58 -52.41 20.59
C THR A 84 -29.68 -52.32 21.82
N LEU A 85 -29.80 -51.20 22.54
CA LEU A 85 -29.38 -51.10 23.93
C LEU A 85 -30.39 -51.81 24.80
N GLY A 86 -30.17 -53.13 24.97
CA GLY A 86 -30.74 -53.87 26.05
C GLY A 86 -29.90 -53.65 27.31
N GLY A 87 -30.57 -53.33 28.40
CA GLY A 87 -30.02 -53.35 29.74
C GLY A 87 -30.18 -51.99 30.44
N GLY A 88 -31.24 -51.82 31.17
CA GLY A 88 -31.38 -50.81 32.20
C GLY A 88 -30.22 -50.89 33.19
N ALA A 89 -29.22 -50.04 33.03
CA ALA A 89 -28.28 -49.76 34.10
C ALA A 89 -28.86 -48.62 34.93
N ASP A 90 -29.32 -48.97 36.06
CA ASP A 90 -29.70 -48.07 37.16
C ASP A 90 -28.45 -47.24 37.55
N LEU A 91 -28.34 -46.04 37.02
CA LEU A 91 -27.28 -45.06 37.39
C LEU A 91 -27.69 -44.31 38.65
N SER A 92 -27.97 -45.02 39.70
CA SER A 92 -28.00 -44.46 41.05
C SER A 92 -26.56 -44.40 41.58
N HIS A 93 -25.80 -43.39 41.20
CA HIS A 93 -24.59 -43.03 41.91
C HIS A 93 -24.97 -42.44 43.28
N THR A 94 -25.05 -43.33 44.26
CA THR A 94 -25.14 -42.97 45.66
C THR A 94 -23.74 -42.55 46.13
N LEU A 95 -23.56 -41.27 46.37
CA LEU A 95 -22.45 -40.76 47.19
C LEU A 95 -22.85 -41.04 48.68
N SER A 96 -22.02 -41.77 49.42
CA SER A 96 -22.17 -41.93 50.86
C SER A 96 -21.22 -40.94 51.55
N ASP A 97 -21.70 -40.26 52.60
CA ASP A 97 -20.84 -39.50 53.50
C ASP A 97 -20.02 -40.45 54.40
N GLU A 98 -19.05 -39.93 55.13
CA GLU A 98 -18.20 -40.70 56.08
C GLU A 98 -19.02 -41.42 57.21
N ALA A 99 -20.30 -41.13 57.33
CA ALA A 99 -21.24 -41.75 58.28
C ALA A 99 -22.13 -42.80 57.67
N GLY A 100 -21.99 -43.11 56.35
CA GLY A 100 -22.75 -44.17 55.70
C GLY A 100 -24.21 -43.81 55.36
N THR A 101 -24.56 -42.52 55.38
CA THR A 101 -25.90 -42.03 54.99
C THR A 101 -25.98 -41.92 53.46
N ARG A 102 -26.99 -42.52 52.84
CA ARG A 102 -27.28 -42.42 51.41
C ARG A 102 -27.74 -41.01 51.08
N ILE A 103 -26.88 -40.23 50.43
CA ILE A 103 -27.24 -38.90 49.93
C ILE A 103 -27.71 -39.08 48.48
N THR A 104 -28.94 -38.74 48.17
CA THR A 104 -29.49 -38.71 46.82
C THR A 104 -29.16 -37.37 46.17
N LEU A 105 -29.11 -37.33 44.84
CA LEU A 105 -28.93 -36.07 44.10
C LEU A 105 -30.02 -35.04 44.43
N GLU A 106 -31.20 -35.47 44.86
CA GLU A 106 -32.30 -34.60 45.36
C GLU A 106 -31.95 -33.95 46.70
N ASP A 107 -31.18 -34.65 47.55
CA ASP A 107 -30.72 -34.10 48.84
C ASP A 107 -29.67 -33.03 48.71
N ILE A 108 -28.89 -33.04 47.61
CA ILE A 108 -27.83 -32.08 47.34
C ILE A 108 -28.37 -30.74 46.79
N HIS A 109 -29.47 -30.75 46.04
CA HIS A 109 -29.93 -29.58 45.29
C HIS A 109 -31.33 -29.07 45.69
N GLY A 110 -32.06 -29.71 46.60
CA GLY A 110 -33.35 -29.24 47.11
C GLY A 110 -34.43 -28.92 46.07
N GLY A 111 -34.26 -29.38 44.83
CA GLY A 111 -35.13 -29.12 43.70
C GLY A 111 -35.27 -30.31 42.74
N ALA A 112 -36.32 -30.35 41.95
CA ALA A 112 -36.53 -31.37 40.91
C ALA A 112 -35.41 -31.36 39.85
N ILE A 113 -34.64 -32.44 39.76
CA ILE A 113 -33.64 -32.63 38.71
C ILE A 113 -34.36 -32.87 37.38
N LYS A 114 -34.24 -31.93 36.45
CA LYS A 114 -34.80 -32.04 35.10
C LYS A 114 -33.73 -32.62 34.15
N PRO A 115 -33.91 -33.78 33.55
CA PRO A 115 -32.97 -34.29 32.57
C PRO A 115 -32.97 -33.37 31.36
N THR A 116 -31.80 -32.82 31.04
CA THR A 116 -31.58 -31.91 29.89
C THR A 116 -30.61 -32.59 28.91
N ASP A 117 -31.00 -32.64 27.65
CA ASP A 117 -30.09 -33.13 26.57
C ASP A 117 -28.99 -32.11 26.35
N MET A 118 -27.73 -32.53 26.56
CA MET A 118 -26.53 -31.69 26.44
C MET A 118 -26.43 -31.04 25.07
N SER A 119 -26.81 -31.76 24.00
CA SER A 119 -26.74 -31.24 22.63
C SER A 119 -27.75 -30.09 22.41
N ASN A 120 -28.94 -30.19 22.97
CA ASN A 120 -29.97 -29.15 22.84
C ASN A 120 -29.63 -27.94 23.72
N GLU A 121 -29.13 -28.15 24.91
CA GLU A 121 -28.68 -27.09 25.80
C GLU A 121 -27.52 -26.31 25.20
N MET A 122 -26.51 -27.01 24.67
CA MET A 122 -25.37 -26.37 23.97
C MET A 122 -25.83 -25.56 22.76
N LYS A 123 -26.76 -26.08 21.95
CA LYS A 123 -27.28 -25.34 20.77
C LYS A 123 -28.02 -24.07 21.22
N GLN A 124 -28.85 -24.16 22.23
CA GLN A 124 -29.61 -23.01 22.73
C GLN A 124 -28.69 -21.97 23.33
N SER A 125 -27.79 -22.35 24.24
CA SER A 125 -26.83 -21.46 24.89
C SER A 125 -25.91 -20.80 23.85
N PHE A 126 -25.47 -21.56 22.81
CA PHE A 126 -24.63 -20.97 21.73
C PHE A 126 -25.42 -19.97 20.90
N LEU A 127 -26.70 -20.24 20.63
CA LEU A 127 -27.56 -19.30 19.89
C LEU A 127 -27.77 -18.01 20.68
N GLU A 128 -28.10 -18.13 21.96
CA GLU A 128 -28.30 -16.99 22.87
C GLU A 128 -27.02 -16.17 23.01
N TYR A 129 -25.86 -16.82 23.19
CA TYR A 129 -24.56 -16.18 23.22
C TYR A 129 -24.26 -15.45 21.90
N SER A 130 -24.48 -16.12 20.76
CA SER A 130 -24.25 -15.54 19.44
C SER A 130 -25.11 -14.31 19.21
N MET A 131 -26.40 -14.38 19.54
CA MET A 131 -27.31 -13.23 19.44
C MET A 131 -26.86 -12.08 20.33
N SER A 132 -26.50 -12.36 21.59
CA SER A 132 -25.98 -11.34 22.50
C SER A 132 -24.71 -10.67 21.98
N VAL A 133 -23.75 -11.43 21.45
CA VAL A 133 -22.51 -10.89 20.88
C VAL A 133 -22.78 -10.04 19.62
N ILE A 134 -23.71 -10.45 18.77
CA ILE A 134 -24.07 -9.73 17.55
C ILE A 134 -24.78 -8.40 17.91
N VAL A 135 -25.86 -8.47 18.69
CA VAL A 135 -26.74 -7.31 18.90
C VAL A 135 -26.23 -6.39 20.01
N ALA A 136 -25.71 -6.96 21.10
CA ALA A 136 -25.39 -6.20 22.32
C ALA A 136 -23.88 -5.97 22.56
N ARG A 137 -22.98 -6.33 21.62
CA ARG A 137 -21.54 -6.18 21.84
C ARG A 137 -20.74 -5.70 20.63
N ALA A 138 -20.75 -6.45 19.51
CA ALA A 138 -19.75 -6.30 18.46
C ALA A 138 -20.14 -5.33 17.35
N LEU A 139 -21.41 -5.24 16.98
CA LEU A 139 -21.88 -4.46 15.86
C LEU A 139 -22.38 -3.08 16.27
N PRO A 140 -22.15 -2.04 15.44
CA PRO A 140 -22.70 -0.71 15.63
C PRO A 140 -24.17 -0.65 15.17
N ASP A 141 -24.97 0.24 15.77
CA ASP A 141 -26.27 0.64 15.21
C ASP A 141 -26.04 1.59 14.02
N VAL A 142 -26.81 1.42 12.96
CA VAL A 142 -26.67 2.23 11.72
C VAL A 142 -26.96 3.70 11.97
N ARG A 143 -27.83 4.03 12.94
CA ARG A 143 -28.34 5.37 13.21
C ARG A 143 -27.28 6.26 13.89
N ASP A 144 -26.60 5.76 14.94
CA ASP A 144 -25.59 6.53 15.68
C ASP A 144 -24.15 6.03 15.51
N GLY A 145 -23.95 4.90 14.81
CA GLY A 145 -22.63 4.33 14.55
C GLY A 145 -21.90 3.81 15.78
N LEU A 146 -22.59 3.64 16.90
CA LEU A 146 -21.99 3.26 18.17
C LEU A 146 -22.32 1.81 18.55
N LYS A 147 -21.34 1.15 19.15
CA LYS A 147 -21.57 -0.08 19.89
C LYS A 147 -22.16 0.26 21.26
N PRO A 148 -22.85 -0.68 21.93
CA PRO A 148 -23.43 -0.41 23.25
C PRO A 148 -22.45 0.15 24.28
N VAL A 149 -21.21 -0.37 24.35
CA VAL A 149 -20.19 0.13 25.28
C VAL A 149 -19.83 1.60 25.01
N HIS A 150 -19.67 2.00 23.73
CA HIS A 150 -19.34 3.38 23.38
C HIS A 150 -20.48 4.33 23.74
N ARG A 151 -21.72 3.94 23.41
CA ARG A 151 -22.93 4.72 23.73
C ARG A 151 -23.08 4.93 25.24
N ARG A 152 -22.88 3.88 26.03
CA ARG A 152 -22.94 3.91 27.51
C ARG A 152 -21.85 4.81 28.10
N ILE A 153 -20.63 4.79 27.55
CA ILE A 153 -19.54 5.67 28.00
C ILE A 153 -19.91 7.15 27.76
N LEU A 154 -20.34 7.49 26.55
CA LEU A 154 -20.72 8.88 26.22
C LEU A 154 -21.92 9.35 27.04
N TYR A 155 -22.94 8.50 27.20
CA TYR A 155 -24.11 8.78 28.02
C TYR A 155 -23.77 9.00 29.49
N ALA A 156 -23.01 8.08 30.09
CA ALA A 156 -22.59 8.20 31.49
C ALA A 156 -21.74 9.47 31.74
N MET A 157 -20.86 9.81 30.83
CA MET A 157 -20.05 11.05 30.92
C MET A 157 -20.95 12.29 30.83
N ASN A 158 -21.98 12.29 30.00
CA ASN A 158 -22.96 13.37 29.90
C ASN A 158 -23.79 13.55 31.17
N GLU A 159 -24.37 12.44 31.67
CA GLU A 159 -25.17 12.43 32.91
C GLU A 159 -24.34 12.89 34.10
N ALA A 160 -23.09 12.46 34.18
CA ALA A 160 -22.16 12.91 35.22
C ALA A 160 -21.67 14.36 35.00
N GLY A 161 -22.08 15.01 33.92
CA GLY A 161 -21.71 16.36 33.55
C GLY A 161 -20.23 16.57 33.29
N ILE A 162 -19.52 15.55 32.73
CA ILE A 162 -18.11 15.63 32.33
C ILE A 162 -18.05 16.21 30.90
N THR A 163 -18.44 17.45 30.78
CA THR A 163 -18.58 18.15 29.51
C THR A 163 -17.31 18.93 29.14
N PRO A 164 -17.15 19.34 27.87
CA PRO A 164 -15.94 20.03 27.39
C PRO A 164 -15.58 21.33 28.16
N ASN A 165 -16.57 21.98 28.75
CA ASN A 165 -16.39 23.23 29.49
C ASN A 165 -16.03 23.04 30.97
N LYS A 166 -15.90 21.78 31.41
CA LYS A 166 -15.52 21.42 32.78
C LYS A 166 -14.12 20.82 32.82
N PRO A 167 -13.45 20.81 33.98
CA PRO A 167 -12.17 20.12 34.14
C PRO A 167 -12.29 18.62 33.83
N HIS A 168 -11.18 18.04 33.34
CA HIS A 168 -11.06 16.59 33.18
C HIS A 168 -11.27 15.86 34.51
N LYS A 169 -11.82 14.66 34.46
CA LYS A 169 -11.93 13.75 35.61
C LYS A 169 -11.08 12.51 35.40
N LYS A 170 -10.62 11.88 36.46
CA LYS A 170 -9.89 10.61 36.39
C LYS A 170 -10.68 9.57 35.60
N SER A 171 -10.01 8.92 34.66
CA SER A 171 -10.63 7.90 33.81
C SER A 171 -11.24 6.75 34.63
N ALA A 172 -10.59 6.38 35.74
CA ALA A 172 -11.11 5.38 36.68
C ALA A 172 -12.48 5.76 37.23
N TRP A 173 -12.78 7.05 37.41
CA TRP A 173 -14.09 7.49 37.86
C TRP A 173 -15.16 7.25 36.79
N THR A 174 -14.85 7.62 35.53
CA THR A 174 -15.75 7.37 34.40
C THR A 174 -16.00 5.89 34.19
N VAL A 175 -14.95 5.06 34.24
CA VAL A 175 -15.08 3.60 34.13
C VAL A 175 -15.96 3.02 35.22
N GLY A 176 -15.78 3.46 36.49
CA GLY A 176 -16.59 3.01 37.59
C GLY A 176 -18.09 3.38 37.45
N GLU A 177 -18.38 4.61 36.94
CA GLU A 177 -19.75 5.07 36.67
C GLU A 177 -20.42 4.23 35.57
N VAL A 178 -19.71 3.95 34.50
CA VAL A 178 -20.20 3.11 33.38
C VAL A 178 -20.45 1.68 33.84
N MET A 179 -19.48 1.10 34.55
CA MET A 179 -19.55 -0.30 35.01
C MET A 179 -20.68 -0.49 36.04
N GLY A 180 -20.80 0.43 36.98
CA GLY A 180 -21.79 0.32 38.05
C GLY A 180 -23.23 0.57 37.63
N LYS A 181 -23.45 1.41 36.59
CA LYS A 181 -24.81 1.83 36.20
C LYS A 181 -25.32 1.22 34.90
N TYR A 182 -24.45 0.96 33.91
CA TYR A 182 -24.91 0.66 32.57
C TYR A 182 -24.29 -0.59 31.93
N HIS A 183 -22.99 -0.89 32.22
CA HIS A 183 -22.25 -1.91 31.50
C HIS A 183 -21.59 -2.93 32.43
N PRO A 184 -22.24 -4.05 32.75
CA PRO A 184 -21.78 -5.01 33.76
C PRO A 184 -20.68 -5.94 33.21
N HIS A 185 -19.57 -5.35 32.75
CA HIS A 185 -18.41 -6.06 32.21
C HIS A 185 -17.12 -5.52 32.81
N GLY A 186 -15.96 -6.17 32.49
CA GLY A 186 -14.66 -5.81 33.04
C GLY A 186 -14.25 -4.35 32.78
N ASP A 187 -13.65 -3.73 33.79
CA ASP A 187 -13.17 -2.35 33.76
C ASP A 187 -12.14 -2.08 32.64
N ALA A 188 -11.28 -3.05 32.34
CA ALA A 188 -10.31 -2.96 31.25
C ALA A 188 -10.99 -2.77 29.87
N ALA A 189 -12.06 -3.52 29.58
CA ALA A 189 -12.78 -3.41 28.31
C ALA A 189 -13.45 -2.03 28.14
N ILE A 190 -13.99 -1.46 29.22
CA ILE A 190 -14.56 -0.12 29.24
C ILE A 190 -13.48 0.94 29.05
N TYR A 191 -12.36 0.80 29.77
CA TYR A 191 -11.24 1.72 29.67
C TYR A 191 -10.61 1.73 28.27
N ASP A 192 -10.33 0.56 27.69
CA ASP A 192 -9.77 0.42 26.35
C ASP A 192 -10.68 1.01 25.26
N SER A 193 -11.99 0.84 25.43
CA SER A 193 -12.98 1.45 24.53
C SER A 193 -12.96 2.99 24.65
N MET A 194 -12.88 3.53 25.85
CA MET A 194 -12.75 4.97 26.09
C MET A 194 -11.42 5.52 25.54
N VAL A 195 -10.32 4.80 25.77
CA VAL A 195 -9.00 5.15 25.26
C VAL A 195 -9.03 5.25 23.73
N ARG A 196 -9.61 4.27 23.05
CA ARG A 196 -9.72 4.29 21.59
C ARG A 196 -10.49 5.49 21.06
N MET A 197 -11.55 5.91 21.75
CA MET A 197 -12.32 7.12 21.41
C MET A 197 -11.55 8.44 21.61
N ALA A 198 -10.43 8.42 22.35
CA ALA A 198 -9.56 9.57 22.56
C ALA A 198 -8.34 9.63 21.61
N GLN A 199 -8.03 8.54 20.91
CA GLN A 199 -6.85 8.44 20.02
C GLN A 199 -7.12 9.07 18.66
N ASP A 200 -6.36 10.09 18.29
CA ASP A 200 -6.45 10.80 17.01
C ASP A 200 -5.92 10.00 15.80
N PHE A 201 -5.16 8.94 16.06
CA PHE A 201 -4.70 7.97 15.04
C PHE A 201 -5.67 6.79 14.86
N SER A 202 -6.64 6.61 15.77
CA SER A 202 -7.69 5.58 15.71
C SER A 202 -9.03 6.12 15.23
N MET A 203 -9.39 7.33 15.66
CA MET A 203 -10.65 8.00 15.35
C MET A 203 -10.42 9.16 14.40
N ARG A 204 -11.18 9.21 13.31
CA ARG A 204 -11.16 10.36 12.39
C ARG A 204 -11.68 11.63 13.05
N PHE A 205 -12.63 11.45 13.95
CA PHE A 205 -13.26 12.49 14.75
C PHE A 205 -13.34 12.02 16.22
N PRO A 206 -12.33 12.31 17.06
CA PRO A 206 -12.28 11.88 18.45
C PRO A 206 -13.48 12.33 19.28
N LEU A 207 -14.02 11.44 20.09
CA LEU A 207 -15.21 11.71 20.93
C LEU A 207 -14.86 11.97 22.40
N VAL A 208 -13.68 11.54 22.83
CA VAL A 208 -13.15 11.76 24.19
C VAL A 208 -11.92 12.65 24.11
N ASP A 209 -11.85 13.66 24.96
CA ASP A 209 -10.70 14.51 25.19
C ASP A 209 -9.90 13.94 26.37
N GLY A 210 -8.75 13.35 26.08
CA GLY A 210 -7.89 12.68 27.03
C GLY A 210 -6.73 13.57 27.50
N HIS A 211 -6.44 13.51 28.80
CA HIS A 211 -5.27 14.14 29.40
C HIS A 211 -4.38 13.09 30.05
N GLY A 212 -3.11 13.02 29.62
CA GLY A 212 -2.15 11.99 30.02
C GLY A 212 -1.74 11.10 28.84
N ASN A 213 -1.25 9.89 29.14
CA ASN A 213 -0.86 8.91 28.13
C ASN A 213 -2.05 8.00 27.78
N PHE A 214 -2.60 8.17 26.58
CA PHE A 214 -3.66 7.35 25.99
C PHE A 214 -3.12 6.38 24.93
N GLY A 215 -1.84 5.98 25.04
CA GLY A 215 -1.20 5.13 24.04
C GLY A 215 -0.56 5.94 22.91
N SER A 216 0.14 5.26 22.02
CA SER A 216 0.79 5.85 20.87
C SER A 216 0.62 5.02 19.61
N ILE A 217 0.90 5.62 18.44
CA ILE A 217 0.91 4.92 17.15
C ILE A 217 2.05 3.87 17.06
N ASP A 218 3.01 3.93 17.99
CA ASP A 218 4.07 2.93 18.14
C ASP A 218 3.58 1.64 18.79
N GLY A 219 2.36 1.65 19.31
CA GLY A 219 1.76 0.52 19.99
C GLY A 219 2.01 0.50 21.50
N ASP A 220 2.52 1.60 22.06
CA ASP A 220 2.63 1.73 23.50
C ASP A 220 1.24 1.69 24.15
N PRO A 221 1.05 0.93 25.22
CA PRO A 221 -0.23 0.88 25.92
C PRO A 221 -0.54 2.20 26.63
N PRO A 222 -1.82 2.50 26.87
CA PRO A 222 -2.20 3.64 27.68
C PRO A 222 -1.70 3.46 29.12
N ALA A 223 -1.48 4.56 29.82
CA ALA A 223 -1.23 4.51 31.26
C ALA A 223 -2.48 3.99 32.00
N ALA A 224 -2.29 3.37 33.17
CA ALA A 224 -3.42 2.88 33.97
C ALA A 224 -4.45 4.00 34.25
N MET A 225 -5.73 3.67 34.24
CA MET A 225 -6.87 4.59 34.32
C MET A 225 -6.84 5.52 35.56
N ARG A 226 -6.10 5.17 36.61
CA ARG A 226 -5.89 6.01 37.79
C ARG A 226 -5.01 7.23 37.53
N TYR A 227 -4.19 7.20 36.45
CA TYR A 227 -3.30 8.30 36.07
C TYR A 227 -3.89 9.19 34.99
N THR A 228 -4.63 8.64 34.04
CA THR A 228 -5.26 9.39 32.95
C THR A 228 -6.51 10.13 33.41
N GLU A 229 -6.84 11.18 32.67
CA GLU A 229 -8.06 11.96 32.88
C GLU A 229 -8.80 12.13 31.55
N SER A 230 -10.13 12.19 31.59
CA SER A 230 -10.97 12.26 30.42
C SER A 230 -12.14 13.23 30.58
N ARG A 231 -12.65 13.74 29.47
CA ARG A 231 -13.93 14.45 29.33
C ARG A 231 -14.46 14.28 27.91
N LEU A 232 -15.73 14.63 27.68
CA LEU A 232 -16.31 14.68 26.34
C LEU A 232 -15.65 15.74 25.48
N THR A 233 -15.50 15.48 24.17
CA THR A 233 -15.15 16.53 23.18
C THR A 233 -16.39 17.37 22.86
N ARG A 234 -16.18 18.52 22.23
CA ARG A 234 -17.30 19.34 21.72
C ARG A 234 -18.09 18.61 20.64
N GLY A 235 -17.42 17.80 19.82
CA GLY A 235 -18.06 16.99 18.81
C GLY A 235 -18.94 15.87 19.38
N ALA A 236 -18.50 15.23 20.50
CA ALA A 236 -19.33 14.24 21.19
C ALA A 236 -20.63 14.82 21.73
N MET A 237 -20.65 16.12 22.11
CA MET A 237 -21.87 16.80 22.53
C MET A 237 -22.92 16.90 21.44
N GLU A 238 -22.50 16.93 20.16
CA GLU A 238 -23.46 16.92 19.03
C GLU A 238 -24.14 15.55 18.85
N LEU A 239 -23.50 14.46 19.27
CA LEU A 239 -24.16 13.14 19.28
C LEU A 239 -25.23 13.04 20.37
N LEU A 240 -25.07 13.77 21.47
CA LEU A 240 -25.93 13.74 22.65
C LEU A 240 -26.96 14.87 22.66
N ALA A 241 -26.88 15.80 21.70
CA ALA A 241 -27.72 16.99 21.67
C ALA A 241 -29.21 16.64 21.51
N GLY A 242 -30.05 17.22 22.40
CA GLY A 242 -31.48 16.95 22.39
C GLY A 242 -31.93 15.69 23.09
N LEU A 243 -31.04 14.93 23.76
CA LEU A 243 -31.37 13.70 24.49
C LEU A 243 -32.49 13.87 25.53
N ASN A 244 -32.55 15.05 26.16
CA ASN A 244 -33.59 15.41 27.17
C ASN A 244 -34.88 15.94 26.54
N GLU A 245 -35.06 15.84 25.23
CA GLU A 245 -36.20 16.37 24.47
C GLU A 245 -37.04 15.24 23.85
N ASP A 246 -37.03 14.04 24.43
CA ASP A 246 -37.76 12.85 23.98
C ASP A 246 -37.46 12.47 22.50
N THR A 247 -36.21 12.66 22.08
CA THR A 247 -35.80 12.46 20.71
C THR A 247 -35.58 11.01 20.31
N VAL A 248 -35.27 10.16 21.28
CA VAL A 248 -34.95 8.75 21.11
C VAL A 248 -35.60 7.91 22.19
N ASP A 249 -35.74 6.61 21.94
CA ASP A 249 -36.31 5.69 22.92
C ASP A 249 -35.31 5.38 24.02
N SER A 250 -35.85 5.18 25.23
CA SER A 250 -35.11 4.73 26.40
C SER A 250 -35.40 3.27 26.67
N GLN A 251 -34.42 2.54 27.11
CA GLN A 251 -34.52 1.15 27.55
C GLN A 251 -34.03 1.02 29.01
N PRO A 252 -34.47 0.03 29.76
CA PRO A 252 -33.93 -0.22 31.10
C PRO A 252 -32.46 -0.64 30.98
N ASN A 253 -31.63 -0.28 31.98
CA ASN A 253 -30.29 -0.80 32.14
C ASN A 253 -30.32 -2.28 32.59
N TYR A 254 -29.15 -2.90 32.82
CA TYR A 254 -29.03 -4.33 33.15
C TYR A 254 -29.72 -4.80 34.41
N ASP A 255 -29.96 -3.92 35.37
CA ASP A 255 -30.64 -4.22 36.66
C ASP A 255 -32.02 -3.56 36.79
N GLU A 256 -32.51 -2.96 35.69
CA GLU A 256 -33.78 -2.25 35.59
C GLU A 256 -33.95 -1.06 36.57
N SER A 257 -32.89 -0.64 37.23
CA SER A 257 -32.91 0.48 38.18
C SER A 257 -32.88 1.86 37.51
N LEU A 258 -32.29 1.96 36.32
CA LEU A 258 -32.12 3.19 35.56
C LEU A 258 -32.54 2.99 34.11
N ALA A 259 -32.72 4.10 33.40
CA ALA A 259 -32.94 4.08 31.96
C ALA A 259 -31.67 4.55 31.20
N GLU A 260 -31.41 3.92 30.08
CA GLU A 260 -30.37 4.33 29.14
C GLU A 260 -30.95 4.53 27.73
N PRO A 261 -30.40 5.41 26.89
CA PRO A 261 -30.88 5.59 25.51
C PRO A 261 -30.60 4.35 24.68
N ALA A 262 -31.59 3.87 23.94
CA ALA A 262 -31.41 2.78 22.98
C ALA A 262 -30.48 3.15 21.84
N VAL A 263 -30.51 4.44 21.43
CA VAL A 263 -29.65 5.05 20.39
C VAL A 263 -29.47 6.53 20.74
N LEU A 264 -28.39 7.17 20.27
CA LEU A 264 -28.21 8.60 20.46
C LEU A 264 -28.86 9.40 19.33
N PRO A 265 -29.25 10.69 19.56
CA PRO A 265 -29.79 11.57 18.52
C PRO A 265 -28.85 11.78 17.33
N ALA A 266 -27.52 11.78 17.55
CA ALA A 266 -26.47 11.73 16.55
C ALA A 266 -26.63 12.76 15.42
N ARG A 267 -26.52 14.06 15.72
CA ARG A 267 -26.68 15.15 14.75
C ARG A 267 -25.69 15.12 13.58
N PHE A 268 -24.68 14.25 13.59
CA PHE A 268 -23.80 13.97 12.46
C PHE A 268 -23.66 12.44 12.26
N PRO A 269 -23.38 11.98 11.01
CA PRO A 269 -23.38 10.57 10.65
C PRO A 269 -22.12 9.85 11.15
N ASN A 270 -22.07 9.56 12.44
CA ASN A 270 -20.88 9.03 13.12
C ASN A 270 -20.41 7.68 12.56
N LEU A 271 -21.33 6.81 12.09
CA LEU A 271 -20.95 5.54 11.45
C LEU A 271 -20.00 5.74 10.26
N LEU A 272 -20.32 6.68 9.38
CA LEU A 272 -19.48 6.98 8.21
C LEU A 272 -18.27 7.85 8.58
N VAL A 273 -18.41 8.80 9.50
CA VAL A 273 -17.32 9.70 9.86
C VAL A 273 -16.20 8.98 10.60
N ASN A 274 -16.52 8.17 11.60
CA ASN A 274 -15.52 7.47 12.41
C ASN A 274 -15.30 6.01 12.00
N GLY A 275 -16.23 5.44 11.24
CA GLY A 275 -16.22 4.02 10.96
C GLY A 275 -16.51 3.17 12.20
N SER A 276 -16.41 1.86 12.03
CA SER A 276 -16.52 0.90 13.14
C SER A 276 -15.83 -0.40 12.74
N SER A 277 -15.17 -1.07 13.66
CA SER A 277 -14.63 -2.41 13.44
C SER A 277 -15.01 -3.34 14.58
N GLY A 278 -15.46 -4.57 14.29
CA GLY A 278 -15.88 -5.52 15.30
C GLY A 278 -15.97 -6.93 14.77
N ILE A 279 -15.70 -7.90 15.65
CA ILE A 279 -15.77 -9.33 15.36
C ILE A 279 -16.90 -9.91 16.21
N ALA A 280 -17.93 -10.43 15.54
CA ALA A 280 -19.04 -11.14 16.15
C ALA A 280 -18.96 -12.64 15.83
N VAL A 281 -19.95 -13.41 16.27
CA VAL A 281 -20.05 -14.82 15.91
C VAL A 281 -20.59 -14.94 14.49
N GLY A 282 -19.81 -15.56 13.59
CA GLY A 282 -20.20 -15.79 12.20
C GLY A 282 -20.17 -14.56 11.28
N MET A 283 -19.80 -13.37 11.79
CA MET A 283 -19.68 -12.16 10.99
C MET A 283 -18.72 -11.14 11.61
N ALA A 284 -18.23 -10.22 10.80
CA ALA A 284 -17.40 -9.11 11.24
C ALA A 284 -17.84 -7.83 10.54
N THR A 285 -17.64 -6.70 11.19
CA THR A 285 -17.82 -5.38 10.59
C THR A 285 -16.51 -4.62 10.53
N ASN A 286 -16.27 -3.89 9.43
CA ASN A 286 -15.11 -3.03 9.28
C ASN A 286 -15.47 -1.87 8.35
N VAL A 287 -16.20 -0.89 8.88
CA VAL A 287 -16.63 0.32 8.19
C VAL A 287 -15.48 1.32 8.17
N ALA A 288 -15.14 1.81 6.98
CA ALA A 288 -14.08 2.78 6.82
C ALA A 288 -14.51 4.20 7.29
N PRO A 289 -13.60 4.99 7.90
CA PRO A 289 -13.87 6.37 8.27
C PRO A 289 -13.84 7.30 7.04
N HIS A 290 -14.62 8.41 7.09
CA HIS A 290 -14.73 9.39 6.01
C HIS A 290 -14.63 10.83 6.53
N ASN A 291 -14.41 11.76 5.61
CA ASN A 291 -14.38 13.18 5.93
C ASN A 291 -15.78 13.72 6.21
N LEU A 292 -15.95 14.44 7.34
CA LEU A 292 -17.26 14.97 7.78
C LEU A 292 -17.91 15.87 6.72
N ARG A 293 -17.13 16.77 6.09
CA ARG A 293 -17.63 17.70 5.07
C ARG A 293 -18.14 16.96 3.83
N GLU A 294 -17.43 15.93 3.40
CA GLU A 294 -17.80 15.13 2.23
C GLU A 294 -19.04 14.27 2.49
N VAL A 295 -19.14 13.66 3.68
CA VAL A 295 -20.34 12.90 4.07
C VAL A 295 -21.56 13.82 4.18
N ALA A 296 -21.41 15.02 4.73
CA ALA A 296 -22.49 16.01 4.77
C ALA A 296 -22.95 16.40 3.34
N ASN A 297 -22.02 16.63 2.43
CA ASN A 297 -22.35 16.92 1.02
C ASN A 297 -23.11 15.75 0.36
N ALA A 298 -22.74 14.51 0.68
CA ALA A 298 -23.47 13.33 0.18
C ALA A 298 -24.89 13.26 0.75
N ILE A 299 -25.09 13.62 2.03
CA ILE A 299 -26.42 13.73 2.65
C ILE A 299 -27.24 14.83 1.97
N TYR A 300 -26.66 16.01 1.73
CA TYR A 300 -27.37 17.10 1.04
C TYR A 300 -27.80 16.66 -0.35
N LEU A 301 -26.92 16.03 -1.11
CA LEU A 301 -27.23 15.52 -2.44
C LEU A 301 -28.36 14.48 -2.40
N MET A 302 -28.36 13.59 -1.41
CA MET A 302 -29.39 12.53 -1.27
C MET A 302 -30.74 13.09 -0.80
N ILE A 303 -30.74 14.15 0.02
CA ILE A 303 -31.99 14.85 0.39
C ILE A 303 -32.58 15.55 -0.83
N ASP A 304 -31.75 16.19 -1.70
CA ASP A 304 -32.19 16.88 -2.89
C ASP A 304 -32.64 15.92 -4.02
N ASN A 305 -31.99 14.76 -4.09
CA ASN A 305 -32.29 13.71 -5.08
C ASN A 305 -32.25 12.33 -4.43
N PRO A 306 -33.38 11.79 -3.96
CA PRO A 306 -33.44 10.45 -3.35
C PRO A 306 -33.00 9.30 -4.29
N ASP A 307 -33.03 9.50 -5.59
CA ASP A 307 -32.63 8.51 -6.62
C ASP A 307 -31.18 8.67 -7.11
N VAL A 308 -30.36 9.40 -6.34
CA VAL A 308 -28.95 9.62 -6.65
C VAL A 308 -28.20 8.31 -6.83
N THR A 309 -27.34 8.24 -7.86
CA THR A 309 -26.53 7.07 -8.17
C THR A 309 -25.22 7.05 -7.36
N THR A 310 -24.61 5.88 -7.22
CA THR A 310 -23.29 5.74 -6.56
C THR A 310 -22.23 6.60 -7.26
N ASP A 311 -22.26 6.69 -8.58
CA ASP A 311 -21.33 7.53 -9.35
C ASP A 311 -21.46 9.02 -9.03
N GLU A 312 -22.66 9.50 -8.77
CA GLU A 312 -22.90 10.88 -8.35
C GLU A 312 -22.46 11.11 -6.90
N LEU A 313 -22.71 10.17 -6.01
CA LEU A 313 -22.22 10.21 -4.64
C LEU A 313 -20.70 10.25 -4.59
N MET A 314 -20.02 9.46 -5.42
CA MET A 314 -18.55 9.43 -5.47
C MET A 314 -17.92 10.74 -5.97
N LYS A 315 -18.66 11.64 -6.61
CA LYS A 315 -18.16 12.98 -6.95
C LYS A 315 -18.01 13.89 -5.74
N VAL A 316 -18.86 13.71 -4.73
CA VAL A 316 -18.86 14.52 -3.50
C VAL A 316 -18.23 13.79 -2.31
N LEU A 317 -18.25 12.44 -2.32
CA LEU A 317 -17.64 11.56 -1.34
C LEU A 317 -16.73 10.55 -2.09
N PRO A 318 -15.51 10.97 -2.49
CA PRO A 318 -14.68 10.18 -3.40
C PRO A 318 -14.12 8.90 -2.78
N GLY A 319 -14.14 8.78 -1.44
CA GLY A 319 -13.65 7.59 -0.74
C GLY A 319 -13.37 7.82 0.75
N PRO A 320 -12.92 6.80 1.47
CA PRO A 320 -12.52 6.89 2.87
C PRO A 320 -11.46 7.97 3.14
N ASP A 321 -11.44 8.49 4.36
CA ASP A 321 -10.49 9.47 4.85
C ASP A 321 -9.91 9.00 6.19
N PHE A 322 -8.77 8.33 6.13
CA PHE A 322 -8.16 7.69 7.29
C PHE A 322 -7.45 8.70 8.20
N PRO A 323 -7.56 8.56 9.54
CA PRO A 323 -6.93 9.47 10.49
C PRO A 323 -5.40 9.58 10.32
N THR A 324 -4.74 8.52 9.90
CA THR A 324 -3.29 8.47 9.67
C THR A 324 -2.86 8.97 8.28
N GLY A 325 -3.79 9.40 7.43
CA GLY A 325 -3.52 9.84 6.06
C GLY A 325 -3.21 8.68 5.12
N GLY A 326 -2.11 8.78 4.40
CA GLY A 326 -1.69 7.79 3.40
C GLY A 326 -2.28 8.04 2.01
N ILE A 327 -2.05 7.10 1.10
CA ILE A 327 -2.48 7.16 -0.29
C ILE A 327 -3.30 5.92 -0.64
N ILE A 328 -4.55 6.11 -1.00
CA ILE A 328 -5.39 5.04 -1.57
C ILE A 328 -5.00 4.84 -3.03
N MET A 329 -4.79 3.59 -3.41
CA MET A 329 -4.37 3.21 -4.76
C MET A 329 -5.55 2.59 -5.52
N GLY A 330 -5.99 3.29 -6.58
CA GLY A 330 -7.17 2.88 -7.37
C GLY A 330 -8.50 3.25 -6.71
N THR A 331 -9.56 3.23 -7.48
CA THR A 331 -10.93 3.56 -7.05
C THR A 331 -11.88 2.38 -7.07
N ASP A 332 -11.48 1.24 -7.65
CA ASP A 332 -12.36 0.08 -7.85
C ASP A 332 -12.81 -0.53 -6.51
N GLY A 333 -11.87 -0.72 -5.57
CA GLY A 333 -12.21 -1.21 -4.23
C GLY A 333 -13.11 -0.26 -3.42
N ILE A 334 -13.06 1.06 -3.69
CA ILE A 334 -14.00 2.03 -3.10
C ILE A 334 -15.37 1.86 -3.72
N ARG A 335 -15.44 1.74 -5.06
CA ARG A 335 -16.71 1.51 -5.78
C ARG A 335 -17.39 0.24 -5.30
N ASP A 336 -16.64 -0.87 -5.24
CA ASP A 336 -17.16 -2.16 -4.75
C ASP A 336 -17.76 -2.02 -3.34
N ALA A 337 -17.04 -1.33 -2.43
CA ALA A 337 -17.52 -1.08 -1.08
C ALA A 337 -18.81 -0.25 -1.07
N TYR A 338 -18.89 0.81 -1.86
CA TYR A 338 -20.05 1.70 -1.91
C TYR A 338 -21.27 1.09 -2.57
N GLU A 339 -21.09 0.17 -3.52
CA GLU A 339 -22.18 -0.51 -4.22
C GLU A 339 -22.68 -1.75 -3.47
N THR A 340 -21.78 -2.50 -2.84
CA THR A 340 -22.10 -3.83 -2.27
C THR A 340 -21.96 -3.93 -0.75
N GLY A 341 -21.39 -2.93 -0.09
CA GLY A 341 -20.99 -2.98 1.32
C GLY A 341 -19.75 -3.85 1.57
N ARG A 342 -19.04 -4.29 0.50
CA ARG A 342 -17.78 -5.06 0.61
C ARG A 342 -16.79 -4.60 -0.44
N GLY A 343 -15.54 -4.37 -0.02
CA GLY A 343 -14.50 -3.93 -0.92
C GLY A 343 -13.10 -4.12 -0.31
N SER A 344 -12.07 -4.06 -1.14
CA SER A 344 -10.68 -4.12 -0.70
C SER A 344 -9.95 -2.87 -1.18
N ILE A 345 -9.53 -2.03 -0.25
CA ILE A 345 -8.88 -0.75 -0.51
C ILE A 345 -7.40 -0.88 -0.20
N THR A 346 -6.55 -0.70 -1.20
CA THR A 346 -5.10 -0.70 -1.01
C THR A 346 -4.61 0.67 -0.55
N ILE A 347 -3.97 0.72 0.60
CA ILE A 347 -3.41 1.93 1.20
C ILE A 347 -1.88 1.85 1.19
N ARG A 348 -1.22 2.89 0.70
CA ARG A 348 0.23 3.07 0.77
C ARG A 348 0.61 4.18 1.71
N SER A 349 1.76 4.01 2.35
CA SER A 349 2.44 5.05 3.09
C SER A 349 2.83 6.20 2.17
N LYS A 350 2.81 7.41 2.70
CA LYS A 350 3.36 8.58 1.99
C LYS A 350 4.85 8.65 2.22
N VAL A 351 5.60 8.48 1.14
CA VAL A 351 7.07 8.40 1.17
C VAL A 351 7.64 9.39 0.17
N HIS A 352 8.65 10.13 0.58
CA HIS A 352 9.40 11.02 -0.31
C HIS A 352 10.90 10.77 -0.20
N VAL A 353 11.61 11.12 -1.26
CA VAL A 353 13.06 10.95 -1.37
C VAL A 353 13.77 12.24 -1.04
N GLU A 354 14.70 12.21 -0.10
CA GLU A 354 15.55 13.34 0.25
C GLU A 354 17.01 13.06 -0.09
N ASN A 355 17.76 14.08 -0.50
CA ASN A 355 19.19 14.00 -0.70
C ASN A 355 19.94 14.31 0.59
N VAL A 356 20.94 13.50 0.95
CA VAL A 356 21.73 13.66 2.17
C VAL A 356 22.99 14.48 1.88
N GLY A 357 23.00 15.73 2.33
CA GLY A 357 24.15 16.65 2.19
C GLY A 357 24.45 17.00 0.72
N LYS A 358 25.75 17.26 0.42
CA LYS A 358 26.23 17.62 -0.93
C LYS A 358 26.61 16.39 -1.80
N GLY A 359 26.34 15.15 -1.33
CA GLY A 359 26.68 13.91 -1.98
C GLY A 359 25.52 13.28 -2.76
N SER A 360 25.79 12.15 -3.44
CA SER A 360 24.78 11.35 -4.16
C SER A 360 24.01 10.37 -3.28
N ARG A 361 24.18 10.42 -1.95
CA ARG A 361 23.44 9.54 -1.04
C ARG A 361 22.02 10.06 -0.87
N GLN A 362 21.05 9.17 -0.97
CA GLN A 362 19.62 9.45 -0.81
C GLN A 362 19.04 8.72 0.39
N ARG A 363 17.90 9.18 0.89
CA ARG A 363 17.11 8.54 1.93
C ARG A 363 15.63 8.57 1.57
N LEU A 364 14.91 7.59 2.07
CA LEU A 364 13.45 7.57 2.05
C LEU A 364 12.95 8.12 3.38
N VAL A 365 11.98 9.00 3.32
CA VAL A 365 11.33 9.60 4.48
C VAL A 365 9.85 9.27 4.42
N ILE A 366 9.36 8.55 5.43
CA ILE A 366 7.97 8.14 5.57
C ILE A 366 7.32 9.11 6.54
N THR A 367 6.26 9.80 6.09
CA THR A 367 5.52 10.78 6.89
C THR A 367 4.13 10.31 7.28
N GLU A 368 3.56 9.35 6.56
CA GLU A 368 2.25 8.78 6.85
C GLU A 368 2.31 7.27 6.61
N ILE A 369 1.62 6.49 7.44
CA ILE A 369 1.52 5.03 7.34
C ILE A 369 0.07 4.61 7.15
N PRO A 370 -0.21 3.42 6.59
CA PRO A 370 -1.57 2.94 6.42
C PRO A 370 -2.31 2.84 7.76
N TYR A 371 -3.63 3.05 7.70
CA TYR A 371 -4.49 2.98 8.88
C TYR A 371 -4.42 1.62 9.56
N GLN A 372 -4.46 1.60 10.89
CA GLN A 372 -4.34 0.42 11.76
C GLN A 372 -2.97 -0.29 11.71
N VAL A 373 -1.96 0.29 11.07
CA VAL A 373 -0.60 -0.23 11.11
C VAL A 373 0.14 0.32 12.33
N ASN A 374 0.74 -0.57 13.12
CA ASN A 374 1.60 -0.21 14.23
C ASN A 374 2.99 0.20 13.71
N LYS A 375 3.45 1.42 14.06
CA LYS A 375 4.70 2.00 13.58
C LYS A 375 5.92 1.23 14.10
N GLY A 376 5.93 0.82 15.37
CA GLY A 376 7.03 0.06 15.98
C GLY A 376 7.21 -1.30 15.31
N LEU A 377 6.13 -2.08 15.20
CA LEU A 377 6.15 -3.39 14.50
C LEU A 377 6.51 -3.25 13.01
N LEU A 378 6.11 -2.16 12.34
CA LEU A 378 6.49 -1.90 10.96
C LEU A 378 8.01 -1.74 10.85
N GLN A 379 8.63 -0.98 11.75
CA GLN A 379 10.08 -0.79 11.78
C GLN A 379 10.81 -2.11 12.05
N GLU A 380 10.35 -2.92 12.98
CA GLU A 380 10.90 -4.26 13.26
C GLU A 380 10.85 -5.17 12.03
N LYS A 381 9.70 -5.23 11.34
CA LYS A 381 9.55 -6.01 10.09
C LYS A 381 10.47 -5.52 8.97
N ILE A 382 10.69 -4.20 8.86
CA ILE A 382 11.65 -3.65 7.90
C ILE A 382 13.07 -4.11 8.27
N ALA A 383 13.47 -3.96 9.54
CA ALA A 383 14.78 -4.38 10.02
C ALA A 383 15.00 -5.88 9.81
N GLN A 384 14.02 -6.71 10.12
CA GLN A 384 14.06 -8.15 9.90
C GLN A 384 14.26 -8.47 8.40
N ALA A 385 13.49 -7.85 7.50
CA ALA A 385 13.61 -8.08 6.06
C ALA A 385 14.98 -7.68 5.50
N VAL A 386 15.64 -6.66 6.08
CA VAL A 386 17.02 -6.26 5.74
C VAL A 386 18.03 -7.29 6.25
N ASN A 387 17.90 -7.75 7.50
CA ASN A 387 18.77 -8.75 8.10
C ASN A 387 18.69 -10.09 7.36
N GLU A 388 17.52 -10.51 6.96
CA GLU A 388 17.26 -11.71 6.15
C GLU A 388 17.67 -11.53 4.67
N LYS A 389 18.19 -10.36 4.28
CA LYS A 389 18.60 -10.03 2.91
C LYS A 389 17.45 -10.13 1.88
N LYS A 390 16.21 -10.03 2.34
CA LYS A 390 15.03 -9.93 1.46
C LYS A 390 14.93 -8.56 0.81
N ILE A 391 15.44 -7.51 1.48
CA ILE A 391 15.55 -6.15 0.98
C ILE A 391 17.01 -5.73 1.06
N ASP A 392 17.60 -5.35 -0.08
CA ASP A 392 18.92 -4.73 -0.14
C ASP A 392 18.82 -3.22 -0.41
N GLY A 393 19.95 -2.51 -0.27
CA GLY A 393 20.01 -1.08 -0.54
C GLY A 393 19.75 -0.18 0.67
N ILE A 394 19.35 -0.70 1.81
CA ILE A 394 19.17 0.03 3.07
C ILE A 394 20.47 0.00 3.87
N ALA A 395 20.94 1.18 4.30
CA ALA A 395 22.14 1.33 5.12
C ALA A 395 21.81 1.47 6.60
N ASP A 396 20.77 2.26 6.94
CA ASP A 396 20.35 2.57 8.31
C ASP A 396 18.88 2.95 8.34
N MET A 397 18.23 2.77 9.49
CA MET A 397 16.85 3.20 9.72
C MET A 397 16.75 3.80 11.12
N ARG A 398 16.06 4.94 11.23
CA ARG A 398 15.80 5.61 12.49
C ARG A 398 14.46 6.31 12.50
N ASP A 399 13.92 6.47 13.69
CA ASP A 399 12.71 7.26 13.93
C ASP A 399 13.08 8.67 14.38
N GLU A 400 12.65 9.66 13.61
CA GLU A 400 12.79 11.09 13.90
C GLU A 400 11.41 11.73 14.21
N SER A 401 10.38 10.92 14.48
CA SER A 401 9.04 11.42 14.81
C SER A 401 9.05 12.32 16.05
N ASN A 402 8.28 13.38 16.00
CA ASN A 402 8.15 14.33 17.09
C ASN A 402 6.75 14.95 17.12
N ARG A 403 6.52 15.98 17.96
CA ARG A 403 5.23 16.68 18.07
C ARG A 403 4.75 17.35 16.77
N LYS A 404 5.60 17.51 15.76
CA LYS A 404 5.24 18.09 14.45
C LYS A 404 4.72 17.03 13.46
N GLY A 405 4.89 15.77 13.77
CA GLY A 405 4.43 14.65 12.95
C GLY A 405 5.37 13.46 12.93
N MET A 406 4.93 12.45 12.23
CA MET A 406 5.67 11.21 11.99
C MET A 406 6.80 11.44 10.97
N ARG A 407 7.98 10.85 11.25
CA ARG A 407 9.12 10.91 10.36
C ARG A 407 10.02 9.68 10.58
N ILE A 408 9.79 8.62 9.81
CA ILE A 408 10.70 7.46 9.77
C ILE A 408 11.67 7.68 8.62
N VAL A 409 12.97 7.62 8.91
CA VAL A 409 14.04 7.88 7.95
C VAL A 409 14.79 6.58 7.66
N ILE A 410 14.87 6.24 6.37
CA ILE A 410 15.61 5.08 5.87
C ILE A 410 16.75 5.59 4.98
N ASP A 411 17.98 5.54 5.47
CA ASP A 411 19.17 5.94 4.71
C ASP A 411 19.57 4.82 3.74
N LEU A 412 19.74 5.18 2.46
CA LEU A 412 20.08 4.22 1.42
C LEU A 412 21.60 4.04 1.27
N LYS A 413 22.03 2.85 0.86
CA LYS A 413 23.41 2.59 0.46
C LYS A 413 23.78 3.43 -0.77
N GLN A 414 25.05 3.76 -0.93
CA GLN A 414 25.54 4.48 -2.10
C GLN A 414 25.29 3.66 -3.36
N GLY A 415 24.60 4.25 -4.35
CA GLY A 415 24.24 3.58 -5.61
C GLY A 415 22.93 2.79 -5.58
N ALA A 416 22.25 2.70 -4.44
CA ALA A 416 20.91 2.11 -4.39
C ALA A 416 19.90 3.00 -5.10
N VAL A 417 19.00 2.40 -5.88
CA VAL A 417 17.89 3.08 -6.56
C VAL A 417 16.70 3.20 -5.61
N PRO A 418 16.30 4.43 -5.21
CA PRO A 418 15.25 4.59 -4.20
C PRO A 418 13.93 3.92 -4.56
N GLN A 419 13.52 3.96 -5.83
CA GLN A 419 12.27 3.38 -6.28
C GLN A 419 12.25 1.86 -6.12
N VAL A 420 13.37 1.18 -6.44
CA VAL A 420 13.49 -0.28 -6.28
C VAL A 420 13.41 -0.69 -4.81
N VAL A 421 14.09 0.06 -3.93
CA VAL A 421 14.02 -0.19 -2.48
C VAL A 421 12.59 0.04 -1.98
N LEU A 422 11.95 1.12 -2.41
CA LEU A 422 10.58 1.45 -2.03
C LEU A 422 9.57 0.39 -2.51
N ASN A 423 9.70 -0.08 -3.74
CA ASN A 423 8.85 -1.15 -4.28
C ASN A 423 9.01 -2.46 -3.49
N ASN A 424 10.25 -2.80 -3.10
CA ASN A 424 10.50 -3.95 -2.24
C ASN A 424 9.89 -3.77 -0.84
N LEU A 425 9.94 -2.56 -0.28
CA LEU A 425 9.30 -2.23 1.00
C LEU A 425 7.77 -2.39 0.91
N TYR A 426 7.13 -1.89 -0.14
CA TYR A 426 5.68 -2.05 -0.36
C TYR A 426 5.27 -3.53 -0.49
N LYS A 427 6.05 -4.34 -1.21
CA LYS A 427 5.74 -5.76 -1.42
C LYS A 427 5.95 -6.63 -0.17
N ARG A 428 6.87 -6.27 0.71
CA ARG A 428 7.34 -7.13 1.80
C ARG A 428 7.00 -6.65 3.20
N THR A 429 6.43 -5.45 3.32
CA THR A 429 6.11 -4.84 4.61
C THR A 429 4.75 -4.16 4.59
N GLN A 430 4.27 -3.73 5.75
CA GLN A 430 3.00 -3.01 5.89
C GLN A 430 3.07 -1.53 5.48
N LEU A 431 4.12 -1.09 4.76
CA LEU A 431 4.11 0.20 4.06
C LEU A 431 3.07 0.25 2.95
N GLN A 432 2.62 -0.89 2.47
CA GLN A 432 1.38 -1.09 1.74
C GLN A 432 0.54 -2.12 2.47
N SER A 433 -0.73 -1.80 2.70
CA SER A 433 -1.70 -2.67 3.38
C SER A 433 -3.04 -2.62 2.67
N ASN A 434 -3.80 -3.69 2.75
CA ASN A 434 -5.16 -3.72 2.25
C ASN A 434 -6.13 -3.54 3.41
N PHE A 435 -7.07 -2.62 3.27
CA PHE A 435 -8.20 -2.43 4.18
C PHE A 435 -9.43 -3.12 3.57
N GLY A 436 -9.84 -4.22 4.18
CA GLY A 436 -11.05 -4.94 3.77
C GLY A 436 -12.28 -4.24 4.34
N VAL A 437 -13.08 -3.61 3.49
CA VAL A 437 -14.36 -3.00 3.87
C VAL A 437 -15.41 -4.09 4.02
N ILE A 438 -16.11 -4.09 5.16
CA ILE A 438 -17.25 -4.94 5.46
C ILE A 438 -18.27 -4.07 6.21
N ASP A 439 -19.21 -3.49 5.49
CA ASP A 439 -20.17 -2.54 6.02
C ASP A 439 -21.39 -3.27 6.58
N ILE A 440 -21.21 -3.87 7.78
CA ILE A 440 -22.29 -4.53 8.52
C ILE A 440 -22.65 -3.66 9.72
N ALA A 441 -23.93 -3.31 9.84
CA ALA A 441 -24.50 -2.60 10.98
C ALA A 441 -25.87 -3.17 11.37
N LEU A 442 -26.33 -2.83 12.56
CA LEU A 442 -27.67 -3.19 13.03
C LEU A 442 -28.71 -2.21 12.48
N VAL A 443 -29.71 -2.75 11.82
CA VAL A 443 -30.92 -2.05 11.40
C VAL A 443 -32.09 -2.68 12.14
N ASP A 444 -32.69 -1.93 13.05
CA ASP A 444 -33.77 -2.42 13.94
C ASP A 444 -33.40 -3.73 14.68
N GLY A 445 -32.15 -3.79 15.19
CA GLY A 445 -31.62 -4.96 15.89
C GLY A 445 -31.22 -6.14 15.00
N VAL A 446 -31.33 -6.02 13.66
CA VAL A 446 -30.94 -7.08 12.71
C VAL A 446 -29.66 -6.70 11.98
N PRO A 447 -28.61 -7.56 11.98
CA PRO A 447 -27.40 -7.28 11.24
C PRO A 447 -27.65 -7.33 9.72
N ARG A 448 -27.23 -6.28 9.02
CA ARG A 448 -27.35 -6.19 7.56
C ARG A 448 -26.04 -5.70 6.95
N THR A 449 -25.65 -6.23 5.81
CA THR A 449 -24.63 -5.62 4.95
C THR A 449 -25.29 -4.47 4.21
N LEU A 450 -24.74 -3.27 4.35
CA LEU A 450 -25.32 -2.04 3.83
C LEU A 450 -24.37 -1.43 2.80
N ASN A 451 -24.91 -0.95 1.70
CA ASN A 451 -24.21 -0.10 0.76
C ASN A 451 -24.22 1.38 1.24
N LEU A 452 -23.42 2.24 0.60
CA LEU A 452 -23.33 3.64 1.01
C LEU A 452 -24.69 4.36 1.01
N ARG A 453 -25.49 4.16 -0.02
CA ARG A 453 -26.80 4.79 -0.15
C ARG A 453 -27.75 4.37 0.98
N GLU A 454 -27.74 3.08 1.35
CA GLU A 454 -28.55 2.56 2.47
C GLU A 454 -28.10 3.16 3.81
N MET A 455 -26.79 3.26 4.07
CA MET A 455 -26.29 3.90 5.30
C MET A 455 -26.72 5.36 5.41
N LEU A 456 -26.61 6.12 4.33
CA LEU A 456 -27.07 7.51 4.28
C LEU A 456 -28.60 7.61 4.46
N HIS A 457 -29.37 6.70 3.85
CA HIS A 457 -30.81 6.65 3.95
C HIS A 457 -31.27 6.41 5.40
N TYR A 458 -30.73 5.39 6.07
CA TYR A 458 -31.09 5.10 7.46
C TYR A 458 -30.70 6.25 8.40
N TYR A 459 -29.59 6.90 8.15
CA TYR A 459 -29.20 8.09 8.91
C TYR A 459 -30.21 9.25 8.72
N ILE A 460 -30.60 9.55 7.48
CA ILE A 460 -31.58 10.61 7.18
C ILE A 460 -32.93 10.28 7.84
N GLN A 461 -33.39 9.03 7.75
CA GLN A 461 -34.64 8.60 8.40
C GLN A 461 -34.56 8.78 9.92
N HIS A 462 -33.45 8.42 10.54
CA HIS A 462 -33.24 8.65 11.96
C HIS A 462 -33.29 10.14 12.31
N GLN A 463 -32.69 11.01 11.50
CA GLN A 463 -32.73 12.45 11.75
C GLN A 463 -34.14 13.04 11.57
N ILE A 464 -34.92 12.54 10.60
CA ILE A 464 -36.34 12.93 10.45
C ILE A 464 -37.12 12.58 11.74
N ASP A 465 -36.92 11.39 12.28
CA ASP A 465 -37.58 10.99 13.53
C ASP A 465 -37.14 11.85 14.71
N VAL A 466 -35.83 12.05 14.89
CA VAL A 466 -35.25 12.89 15.94
C VAL A 466 -35.79 14.33 15.90
N VAL A 467 -35.80 14.97 14.73
CA VAL A 467 -36.28 16.34 14.57
C VAL A 467 -37.80 16.41 14.79
N THR A 468 -38.55 15.42 14.30
CA THR A 468 -40.00 15.33 14.51
C THR A 468 -40.35 15.18 15.98
N ARG A 469 -39.71 14.25 16.71
CA ARG A 469 -39.94 14.03 18.14
C ARG A 469 -39.52 15.25 18.96
N ARG A 470 -38.35 15.80 18.67
CA ARG A 470 -37.88 17.05 19.30
C ARG A 470 -38.86 18.22 19.12
N THR A 471 -39.37 18.39 17.91
CA THR A 471 -40.33 19.44 17.58
C THR A 471 -41.64 19.24 18.29
N LYS A 472 -42.16 18.00 18.39
CA LYS A 472 -43.36 17.66 19.18
C LYS A 472 -43.15 17.98 20.65
N PHE A 473 -42.02 17.61 21.22
CA PHE A 473 -41.70 17.90 22.62
C PHE A 473 -41.63 19.40 22.88
N ARG A 474 -40.98 20.19 21.99
CA ARG A 474 -40.90 21.64 22.10
C ARG A 474 -42.26 22.30 21.93
N LEU A 475 -43.08 21.80 21.00
CA LEU A 475 -44.46 22.26 20.81
C LEU A 475 -45.32 22.08 22.06
N ASP A 476 -45.32 20.85 22.63
CA ASP A 476 -46.05 20.55 23.85
C ASP A 476 -45.59 21.41 25.02
N LYS A 477 -44.26 21.59 25.16
CA LYS A 477 -43.67 22.45 26.19
C LYS A 477 -44.07 23.92 25.99
N ALA A 478 -44.08 24.43 24.75
CA ALA A 478 -44.49 25.79 24.44
C ALA A 478 -45.98 26.01 24.71
N GLN A 479 -46.82 25.06 24.28
CA GLN A 479 -48.28 25.10 24.54
C GLN A 479 -48.59 25.12 26.05
N LYS A 480 -47.96 24.23 26.83
CA LYS A 480 -48.06 24.22 28.28
C LYS A 480 -47.61 25.53 28.90
N ARG A 481 -46.56 26.11 28.36
CA ARG A 481 -46.02 27.40 28.83
C ARG A 481 -46.96 28.58 28.53
N VAL A 482 -47.47 28.66 27.28
CA VAL A 482 -48.47 29.68 26.92
C VAL A 482 -49.68 29.59 27.79
N HIS A 483 -50.25 28.39 27.98
CA HIS A 483 -51.41 28.15 28.83
C HIS A 483 -51.25 28.69 30.25
N ILE A 484 -50.07 28.45 30.88
CA ILE A 484 -49.76 29.02 32.19
C ILE A 484 -49.67 30.56 32.13
N LEU A 485 -48.99 31.11 31.11
CA LEU A 485 -48.81 32.58 30.99
C LEU A 485 -50.12 33.34 30.72
N GLU A 486 -51.05 32.72 29.96
CA GLU A 486 -52.40 33.27 29.77
C GLU A 486 -53.18 33.35 31.07
N GLY A 487 -53.11 32.31 31.89
CA GLY A 487 -53.71 32.37 33.21
C GLY A 487 -53.09 33.48 34.10
N LEU A 488 -51.77 33.65 34.04
CA LEU A 488 -51.07 34.70 34.75
C LEU A 488 -51.44 36.12 34.23
N LEU A 489 -51.64 36.26 32.88
CA LEU A 489 -52.11 37.54 32.31
C LEU A 489 -53.51 37.89 32.75
N ILE A 490 -54.44 36.94 32.72
CA ILE A 490 -55.81 37.10 33.26
C ILE A 490 -55.74 37.56 34.73
N ALA A 491 -54.85 36.98 35.53
CA ALA A 491 -54.68 37.32 36.90
C ALA A 491 -54.13 38.76 37.16
N VAL A 492 -53.17 39.19 36.29
CA VAL A 492 -52.60 40.55 36.36
C VAL A 492 -53.63 41.57 35.89
N ASP A 493 -54.41 41.27 34.87
CA ASP A 493 -55.47 42.15 34.37
C ASP A 493 -56.64 42.33 35.38
N ASN A 494 -56.86 41.32 36.25
CA ASN A 494 -57.91 41.36 37.24
C ASN A 494 -57.38 41.26 38.70
N ILE A 495 -56.24 41.89 38.95
CA ILE A 495 -55.43 41.68 40.16
C ILE A 495 -56.19 41.92 41.45
N ASP A 496 -57.04 42.95 41.53
CA ASP A 496 -57.78 43.31 42.74
C ASP A 496 -58.78 42.23 43.10
N GLU A 497 -59.48 41.68 42.15
CA GLU A 497 -60.45 40.60 42.30
C GLU A 497 -59.78 39.27 42.64
N ILE A 498 -58.66 38.92 42.00
CA ILE A 498 -57.84 37.71 42.29
C ILE A 498 -57.27 37.78 43.70
N VAL A 499 -56.74 38.90 44.13
CA VAL A 499 -56.23 39.08 45.50
C VAL A 499 -57.39 38.97 46.52
N HIS A 500 -58.56 39.53 46.17
CA HIS A 500 -59.73 39.36 47.01
C HIS A 500 -60.15 37.91 47.16
N ILE A 501 -60.21 37.14 46.04
CA ILE A 501 -60.57 35.69 46.07
C ILE A 501 -59.51 34.93 46.93
N ILE A 502 -58.20 35.10 46.71
CA ILE A 502 -57.17 34.45 47.49
C ILE A 502 -57.31 34.72 49.02
N ARG A 503 -57.49 36.03 49.36
CA ARG A 503 -57.59 36.46 50.79
C ARG A 503 -58.83 35.98 51.48
N SER A 504 -59.95 35.78 50.76
CA SER A 504 -61.22 35.37 51.29
C SER A 504 -61.51 33.89 51.29
N SER A 505 -60.65 33.12 50.66
CA SER A 505 -60.69 31.67 50.60
C SER A 505 -60.00 31.02 51.83
N ARG A 506 -60.48 29.86 52.28
CA ARG A 506 -59.96 29.15 53.46
C ARG A 506 -58.68 28.36 53.16
N ASP A 507 -58.58 27.86 51.96
CA ASP A 507 -57.47 27.05 51.48
C ASP A 507 -57.25 27.24 49.98
N ASP A 508 -56.15 26.68 49.45
CA ASP A 508 -55.78 26.80 48.04
C ASP A 508 -56.81 26.16 47.11
N ALA A 509 -57.47 25.09 47.51
CA ALA A 509 -58.48 24.41 46.74
C ALA A 509 -59.74 25.29 46.52
N GLU A 510 -60.26 25.94 47.62
CA GLU A 510 -61.36 26.90 47.51
C GLU A 510 -60.96 28.12 46.64
N ALA A 511 -59.75 28.59 46.77
CA ALA A 511 -59.27 29.68 45.94
C ALA A 511 -59.26 29.33 44.46
N LYS A 512 -58.72 28.15 44.07
CA LYS A 512 -58.73 27.62 42.69
C LYS A 512 -60.15 27.45 42.14
N GLN A 513 -61.05 26.83 42.93
CA GLN A 513 -62.47 26.66 42.55
C GLN A 513 -63.13 27.99 42.25
N ARG A 514 -62.93 29.03 43.04
CA ARG A 514 -63.50 30.37 42.82
C ARG A 514 -62.91 31.11 41.67
N MET A 515 -61.56 30.92 41.40
CA MET A 515 -60.92 31.44 40.23
C MET A 515 -61.44 30.75 38.95
N HIS A 516 -61.65 29.45 38.99
CA HIS A 516 -62.28 28.71 37.90
C HIS A 516 -63.70 29.22 37.60
N GLU A 517 -64.57 29.28 38.61
CA GLU A 517 -65.96 29.74 38.48
C GLU A 517 -66.06 31.19 37.90
N ARG A 518 -65.07 32.05 38.22
CA ARG A 518 -65.14 33.45 37.85
C ARG A 518 -64.41 33.85 36.57
N PHE A 519 -63.27 33.22 36.28
CA PHE A 519 -62.36 33.59 35.17
C PHE A 519 -62.08 32.40 34.22
N ASP A 520 -62.68 31.24 34.43
CA ASP A 520 -62.46 30.02 33.67
C ASP A 520 -60.99 29.57 33.74
N ILE A 521 -60.35 29.84 34.91
CA ILE A 521 -58.95 29.47 35.18
C ILE A 521 -58.93 28.02 35.66
N ASP A 522 -58.17 27.16 35.01
CA ASP A 522 -58.00 25.77 35.38
C ASP A 522 -57.07 25.57 36.59
N ASP A 523 -56.97 24.30 37.07
CA ASP A 523 -56.15 23.96 38.24
C ASP A 523 -54.67 24.25 38.07
N ILE A 524 -54.12 24.11 36.86
CA ILE A 524 -52.69 24.36 36.54
C ILE A 524 -52.41 25.87 36.54
N GLN A 525 -53.28 26.62 35.92
CA GLN A 525 -53.21 28.08 35.92
C GLN A 525 -53.43 28.66 37.31
N GLY A 526 -54.39 28.11 38.04
CA GLY A 526 -54.69 28.49 39.44
C GLY A 526 -53.50 28.24 40.38
N GLU A 527 -52.81 27.11 40.25
CA GLU A 527 -51.57 26.83 40.99
C GLU A 527 -50.46 27.84 40.66
N ALA A 528 -50.27 28.15 39.37
CA ALA A 528 -49.27 29.13 38.92
C ALA A 528 -49.59 30.52 39.45
N ILE A 529 -50.86 30.93 39.58
CA ILE A 529 -51.29 32.20 40.13
C ILE A 529 -51.00 32.22 41.62
N LEU A 530 -51.34 31.20 42.36
CA LEU A 530 -51.08 31.11 43.83
C LEU A 530 -49.56 31.19 44.15
N GLN A 531 -48.73 30.60 43.28
CA GLN A 531 -47.26 30.66 43.41
C GLN A 531 -46.62 31.95 42.87
N MET A 532 -47.42 32.89 42.32
CA MET A 532 -46.95 34.11 41.72
C MET A 532 -46.34 35.07 42.79
N ARG A 533 -45.16 35.57 42.51
CA ARG A 533 -44.46 36.52 43.37
C ARG A 533 -45.04 37.93 43.18
N LEU A 534 -45.28 38.68 44.29
CA LEU A 534 -45.81 40.03 44.29
C LEU A 534 -45.08 41.01 43.35
N ARG A 535 -43.78 40.80 43.07
CA ARG A 535 -43.02 41.58 42.12
C ARG A 535 -43.57 41.54 40.67
N ARG A 536 -44.32 40.51 40.30
CA ARG A 536 -44.88 40.33 38.95
C ARG A 536 -46.23 41.05 38.76
N LEU A 537 -46.68 41.80 39.75
CA LEU A 537 -47.96 42.52 39.74
C LEU A 537 -47.81 43.96 39.21
N THR A 538 -46.68 44.33 38.62
CA THR A 538 -46.45 45.66 38.06
C THR A 538 -46.92 45.78 36.62
N GLY A 539 -47.34 46.96 36.14
CA GLY A 539 -47.74 47.18 34.75
C GLY A 539 -46.62 46.81 33.74
N LEU A 540 -45.35 47.01 34.10
CA LEU A 540 -44.25 46.60 33.30
C LEU A 540 -44.14 45.07 33.10
N ALA A 541 -44.54 44.27 34.14
CA ALA A 541 -44.56 42.83 34.10
C ALA A 541 -45.71 42.34 33.22
N ARG A 542 -46.81 43.06 33.09
CA ARG A 542 -47.92 42.77 32.19
C ARG A 542 -47.45 42.78 30.72
N ASP A 543 -46.78 43.87 30.31
CA ASP A 543 -46.30 44.05 28.92
C ASP A 543 -45.23 42.97 28.61
N GLU A 544 -44.40 42.61 29.58
CA GLU A 544 -43.43 41.51 29.46
C GLU A 544 -44.11 40.13 29.30
N LEU A 545 -45.20 39.84 30.04
CA LEU A 545 -45.98 38.61 29.88
C LEU A 545 -46.65 38.55 28.51
N ALA A 546 -47.24 39.65 28.05
CA ALA A 546 -47.88 39.73 26.75
C ALA A 546 -46.87 39.51 25.62
N SER A 547 -45.67 40.07 25.71
CA SER A 547 -44.58 39.84 24.72
C SER A 547 -44.12 38.36 24.73
N GLN A 548 -43.96 37.74 25.91
CA GLN A 548 -43.61 36.33 26.02
C GLN A 548 -44.66 35.40 25.41
N ILE A 549 -45.95 35.73 25.60
CA ILE A 549 -47.05 34.98 24.99
C ILE A 549 -46.98 35.05 23.48
N GLU A 550 -46.79 36.25 22.92
CA GLU A 550 -46.71 36.48 21.48
C GLU A 550 -45.50 35.72 20.85
N GLU A 551 -44.31 35.76 21.48
CA GLU A 551 -43.12 35.03 21.05
C GLU A 551 -43.40 33.51 21.07
N LEU A 552 -44.08 32.99 22.10
CA LEU A 552 -44.44 31.57 22.17
C LEU A 552 -45.46 31.17 21.12
N TYR A 553 -46.44 32.02 20.78
CA TYR A 553 -47.37 31.73 19.70
C TYR A 553 -46.69 31.69 18.37
N GLN A 554 -45.71 32.55 18.11
CA GLN A 554 -44.91 32.49 16.91
C GLN A 554 -44.09 31.17 16.84
N GLN A 555 -43.53 30.75 17.98
CA GLN A 555 -42.81 29.44 18.09
C GLN A 555 -43.77 28.25 17.86
N ILE A 556 -44.99 28.26 18.44
CA ILE A 556 -45.99 27.24 18.27
C ILE A 556 -46.41 27.14 16.79
N ALA A 557 -46.68 28.29 16.14
CA ALA A 557 -47.00 28.35 14.71
C ALA A 557 -45.87 27.78 13.86
N TYR A 558 -44.62 28.12 14.18
CA TYR A 558 -43.43 27.56 13.50
C TYR A 558 -43.33 26.03 13.69
N TYR A 559 -43.48 25.53 14.93
CA TYR A 559 -43.41 24.07 15.19
C TYR A 559 -44.55 23.31 14.52
N GLN A 560 -45.78 23.85 14.47
CA GLN A 560 -46.90 23.25 13.79
C GLN A 560 -46.70 23.23 12.26
N ASP A 561 -46.16 24.28 11.69
CA ASP A 561 -45.79 24.37 10.28
C ASP A 561 -44.66 23.42 9.90
N LEU A 562 -43.66 23.28 10.79
CA LEU A 562 -42.56 22.32 10.60
C LEU A 562 -43.08 20.89 10.61
N LEU A 563 -43.98 20.53 11.53
CA LEU A 563 -44.57 19.18 11.61
C LEU A 563 -45.52 18.85 10.49
N ALA A 564 -46.10 19.85 9.83
CA ALA A 564 -47.00 19.69 8.72
C ALA A 564 -46.31 19.45 7.35
N HIS A 565 -45.00 19.75 7.26
CA HIS A 565 -44.24 19.73 6.00
C HIS A 565 -42.89 19.01 6.19
N GLU A 566 -42.78 17.80 5.67
CA GLU A 566 -41.53 17.01 5.74
C GLU A 566 -40.35 17.72 5.08
N GLU A 567 -40.58 18.45 4.00
CA GLU A 567 -39.53 19.24 3.31
C GLU A 567 -38.85 20.27 4.23
N LYS A 568 -39.59 20.84 5.23
CA LYS A 568 -39.02 21.74 6.22
C LYS A 568 -38.19 21.01 7.24
N ILE A 569 -38.58 19.80 7.63
CA ILE A 569 -37.77 18.94 8.50
C ILE A 569 -36.45 18.61 7.83
N LEU A 570 -36.46 18.23 6.55
CA LEU A 570 -35.24 18.00 5.77
C LEU A 570 -34.37 19.25 5.67
N GLN A 571 -34.98 20.43 5.54
CA GLN A 571 -34.24 21.70 5.52
C GLN A 571 -33.54 21.97 6.88
N VAL A 572 -34.24 21.70 8.02
CA VAL A 572 -33.64 21.82 9.35
C VAL A 572 -32.47 20.86 9.53
N ILE A 573 -32.57 19.64 9.02
CA ILE A 573 -31.47 18.66 9.04
C ILE A 573 -30.26 19.20 8.30
N LYS A 574 -30.47 19.80 7.12
CA LYS A 574 -29.36 20.43 6.34
C LYS A 574 -28.70 21.57 7.10
N GLU A 575 -29.51 22.45 7.69
CA GLU A 575 -29.00 23.64 8.42
C GLU A 575 -28.22 23.23 9.67
N GLU A 576 -28.71 22.26 10.44
CA GLU A 576 -28.02 21.76 11.63
C GLU A 576 -26.72 21.02 11.26
N LEU A 577 -26.73 20.22 10.20
CA LEU A 577 -25.53 19.55 9.72
C LEU A 577 -24.52 20.56 9.14
N GLN A 578 -24.99 21.61 8.45
CA GLN A 578 -24.14 22.69 7.97
C GLN A 578 -23.42 23.42 9.13
N GLU A 579 -24.16 23.71 10.21
CA GLU A 579 -23.58 24.33 11.42
C GLU A 579 -22.45 23.44 12.00
N ILE A 580 -22.65 22.12 12.01
CA ILE A 580 -21.64 21.17 12.51
C ILE A 580 -20.43 21.14 11.58
N VAL A 581 -20.64 21.12 10.27
CA VAL A 581 -19.55 21.14 9.26
C VAL A 581 -18.74 22.44 9.36
N GLU A 582 -19.38 23.59 9.59
CA GLU A 582 -18.70 24.86 9.77
C GLU A 582 -17.85 24.91 11.05
N LYS A 583 -18.32 24.28 12.13
CA LYS A 583 -17.60 24.22 13.40
C LYS A 583 -16.46 23.21 13.44
N PHE A 584 -16.61 22.07 12.78
CA PHE A 584 -15.74 20.90 12.97
C PHE A 584 -15.18 20.33 11.67
N GLY A 585 -15.63 20.79 10.50
CA GLY A 585 -15.15 20.27 9.21
C GLY A 585 -13.71 20.65 8.95
N ASP A 586 -12.88 19.65 8.68
CA ASP A 586 -11.47 19.79 8.30
C ASP A 586 -11.22 19.29 6.86
N ASP A 587 -10.00 19.46 6.39
CA ASP A 587 -9.60 18.99 5.08
C ASP A 587 -9.30 17.50 5.08
N ARG A 588 -9.42 16.87 3.90
CA ARG A 588 -9.09 15.46 3.69
C ARG A 588 -7.62 15.20 4.02
N ARG A 589 -7.36 14.13 4.77
CA ARG A 589 -6.00 13.67 5.13
C ARG A 589 -5.46 12.66 4.14
N THR A 590 -6.31 11.74 3.67
CA THR A 590 -5.92 10.65 2.77
C THR A 590 -6.00 11.09 1.31
N THR A 591 -4.92 10.89 0.56
CA THR A 591 -4.88 11.16 -0.89
C THR A 591 -5.43 9.97 -1.65
N ILE A 592 -6.28 10.19 -2.68
CA ILE A 592 -6.77 9.15 -3.56
C ILE A 592 -6.06 9.25 -4.90
N SER A 593 -5.38 8.17 -5.30
CA SER A 593 -4.71 8.05 -6.60
C SER A 593 -5.57 7.24 -7.56
N THR A 594 -5.75 7.74 -8.78
CA THR A 594 -6.43 6.98 -9.85
C THR A 594 -5.57 5.84 -10.40
N GLN A 595 -4.28 5.81 -10.05
CA GLN A 595 -3.41 4.70 -10.41
C GLN A 595 -3.72 3.51 -9.52
N GLU A 596 -4.06 2.39 -10.13
CA GLU A 596 -4.17 1.12 -9.41
C GLU A 596 -2.83 0.77 -8.73
N ALA A 597 -2.91 0.04 -7.63
CA ALA A 597 -1.73 -0.60 -7.08
C ALA A 597 -1.27 -1.65 -8.09
N LEU A 598 -0.39 -1.24 -9.02
CA LEU A 598 0.22 -2.17 -9.96
C LEU A 598 0.71 -3.39 -9.16
N ASN A 599 0.28 -4.58 -9.57
CA ASN A 599 0.94 -5.80 -9.14
C ASN A 599 2.41 -5.63 -9.50
N LEU A 600 3.24 -5.34 -8.50
CA LEU A 600 4.68 -5.12 -8.70
C LEU A 600 5.27 -6.40 -9.29
N ASP A 601 5.61 -6.35 -10.57
CA ASP A 601 6.30 -7.43 -11.25
C ASP A 601 7.70 -7.65 -10.64
N VAL A 602 8.25 -8.82 -10.87
CA VAL A 602 9.61 -9.15 -10.39
C VAL A 602 10.62 -8.13 -10.92
N GLU A 603 10.39 -7.57 -12.09
CA GLU A 603 11.26 -6.56 -12.73
C GLU A 603 11.22 -5.22 -11.98
N ASP A 604 10.07 -4.79 -11.44
CA ASP A 604 9.94 -3.57 -10.63
C ASP A 604 10.75 -3.60 -9.33
N LEU A 605 11.14 -4.81 -8.91
CA LEU A 605 11.91 -5.06 -7.69
C LEU A 605 13.42 -5.15 -7.95
N ILE A 606 13.84 -5.09 -9.22
CA ILE A 606 15.23 -5.25 -9.66
C ILE A 606 15.68 -3.93 -10.28
N ALA A 607 16.86 -3.46 -9.87
CA ALA A 607 17.44 -2.27 -10.46
C ALA A 607 17.76 -2.52 -11.96
N ASP A 608 17.43 -1.56 -12.82
CA ASP A 608 17.84 -1.56 -14.23
C ASP A 608 19.31 -1.13 -14.28
N GLU A 609 20.22 -2.10 -14.35
CA GLU A 609 21.67 -1.92 -14.33
C GLU A 609 22.31 -2.63 -15.52
N ASP A 610 23.34 -2.01 -16.09
CA ASP A 610 24.16 -2.64 -17.13
C ASP A 610 25.00 -3.77 -16.53
N MET A 611 24.86 -4.95 -17.11
CA MET A 611 25.59 -6.17 -16.75
C MET A 611 26.53 -6.63 -17.86
N VAL A 612 27.73 -7.00 -17.49
CA VAL A 612 28.62 -7.77 -18.37
C VAL A 612 28.21 -9.24 -18.25
N VAL A 613 27.74 -9.81 -19.34
CA VAL A 613 27.43 -11.23 -19.42
C VAL A 613 28.55 -11.96 -20.14
N THR A 614 29.05 -13.02 -19.55
CA THR A 614 30.09 -13.89 -20.16
C THR A 614 29.56 -15.30 -20.31
N VAL A 615 29.74 -15.87 -21.51
CA VAL A 615 29.43 -17.27 -21.79
C VAL A 615 30.70 -17.92 -22.29
N THR A 616 31.13 -18.99 -21.66
CA THR A 616 32.34 -19.76 -22.07
C THR A 616 31.99 -20.86 -23.05
N HIS A 617 32.99 -21.36 -23.76
CA HIS A 617 32.88 -22.45 -24.73
C HIS A 617 32.38 -23.75 -24.05
N ALA A 618 32.82 -24.01 -22.83
CA ALA A 618 32.34 -25.15 -22.04
C ALA A 618 30.91 -24.93 -21.47
N GLY A 619 30.25 -23.82 -21.82
CA GLY A 619 28.87 -23.53 -21.44
C GLY A 619 28.69 -22.99 -20.02
N TYR A 620 29.69 -22.33 -19.44
CA TYR A 620 29.51 -21.60 -18.18
C TYR A 620 29.03 -20.17 -18.44
N VAL A 621 28.03 -19.69 -17.73
CA VAL A 621 27.46 -18.35 -17.83
C VAL A 621 27.52 -17.63 -16.49
N LYS A 622 27.76 -16.33 -16.53
CA LYS A 622 27.64 -15.42 -15.39
C LYS A 622 27.33 -14.01 -15.84
N ARG A 623 26.74 -13.23 -14.95
CA ARG A 623 26.60 -11.77 -15.10
C ARG A 623 27.37 -11.05 -13.99
N ILE A 624 27.90 -9.87 -14.30
CA ILE A 624 28.66 -9.03 -13.38
C ILE A 624 28.26 -7.58 -13.65
N PRO A 625 27.95 -6.74 -12.64
CA PRO A 625 27.69 -5.31 -12.85
C PRO A 625 28.89 -4.63 -13.53
N VAL A 626 28.62 -3.80 -14.54
CA VAL A 626 29.67 -3.04 -15.25
C VAL A 626 30.48 -2.17 -14.29
N ALA A 627 29.87 -1.66 -13.22
CA ALA A 627 30.49 -0.87 -12.16
C ALA A 627 31.63 -1.62 -11.42
N THR A 628 31.66 -2.97 -11.48
CA THR A 628 32.73 -3.79 -10.89
C THR A 628 34.05 -3.66 -11.65
N TYR A 629 34.00 -3.29 -12.93
CA TYR A 629 35.19 -3.07 -13.77
C TYR A 629 35.62 -1.61 -13.68
N ARG A 630 36.55 -1.32 -12.74
CA ARG A 630 37.17 0.01 -12.65
C ARG A 630 38.03 0.27 -13.86
N SER A 631 37.93 1.44 -14.47
CA SER A 631 38.86 1.90 -15.53
C SER A 631 40.27 1.98 -14.93
N GLN A 632 41.23 1.32 -15.57
CA GLN A 632 42.65 1.38 -15.21
C GLN A 632 43.38 2.36 -16.11
N LYS A 633 44.32 3.11 -15.52
CA LYS A 633 45.20 4.00 -16.30
C LYS A 633 46.24 3.18 -17.10
N ARG A 634 46.77 3.82 -18.18
CA ARG A 634 47.83 3.30 -19.08
C ARG A 634 48.97 2.72 -18.26
N GLY A 635 49.44 1.48 -18.58
CA GLY A 635 50.53 0.82 -17.88
C GLY A 635 50.13 0.00 -16.65
N GLY A 636 48.83 -0.07 -16.33
CA GLY A 636 48.30 -0.95 -15.28
C GLY A 636 48.49 -2.43 -15.64
N LYS A 637 48.89 -3.26 -14.66
CA LYS A 637 48.84 -4.73 -14.80
C LYS A 637 47.39 -5.14 -14.96
N GLY A 638 47.04 -5.78 -16.08
CA GLY A 638 45.70 -6.32 -16.33
C GLY A 638 45.24 -7.15 -15.15
N VAL A 639 43.95 -7.18 -14.90
CA VAL A 639 43.35 -7.94 -13.80
C VAL A 639 42.74 -9.22 -14.37
N ALA A 640 43.03 -10.38 -13.78
CA ALA A 640 42.44 -11.65 -14.19
C ALA A 640 40.91 -11.59 -14.12
N GLY A 641 40.23 -11.76 -15.25
CA GLY A 641 38.80 -11.62 -15.45
C GLY A 641 38.01 -12.91 -15.17
N LEU A 642 38.63 -14.06 -15.26
CA LEU A 642 37.99 -15.36 -15.10
C LEU A 642 39.03 -16.41 -14.70
N SER A 643 38.72 -17.34 -13.80
CA SER A 643 39.49 -18.58 -13.62
C SER A 643 38.84 -19.66 -14.50
N LEU A 644 39.45 -19.91 -15.67
CA LEU A 644 39.02 -20.93 -16.63
C LEU A 644 39.61 -22.29 -16.27
N LYS A 645 39.03 -23.38 -16.76
CA LYS A 645 39.68 -24.69 -16.85
C LYS A 645 40.70 -24.66 -17.97
N GLU A 646 41.65 -25.60 -17.98
CA GLU A 646 42.78 -25.64 -18.96
C GLU A 646 42.34 -25.56 -20.43
N ASP A 647 41.11 -26.02 -20.76
CA ASP A 647 40.59 -26.07 -22.14
C ASP A 647 39.35 -25.16 -22.39
N ASP A 648 39.04 -24.18 -21.53
CA ASP A 648 37.86 -23.33 -21.67
C ASP A 648 38.24 -21.87 -21.98
N PHE A 649 37.43 -21.18 -22.80
CA PHE A 649 37.63 -19.79 -23.18
C PHE A 649 36.28 -19.05 -23.25
N VAL A 650 36.28 -17.72 -23.16
CA VAL A 650 35.08 -16.90 -23.31
C VAL A 650 34.69 -16.87 -24.79
N GLU A 651 33.54 -17.43 -25.12
CA GLU A 651 33.01 -17.47 -26.47
C GLU A 651 32.11 -16.26 -26.75
N HIS A 652 31.26 -15.87 -25.79
CA HIS A 652 30.41 -14.69 -25.89
C HIS A 652 30.61 -13.75 -24.69
N LEU A 653 30.79 -12.48 -24.98
CA LEU A 653 30.93 -11.39 -24.04
C LEU A 653 30.11 -10.20 -24.57
N PHE A 654 29.14 -9.73 -23.77
CA PHE A 654 28.28 -8.61 -24.17
C PHE A 654 27.80 -7.86 -22.93
N ILE A 655 27.37 -6.61 -23.16
CA ILE A 655 26.64 -5.82 -22.15
C ILE A 655 25.16 -5.89 -22.45
N ALA A 656 24.35 -6.06 -21.42
CA ALA A 656 22.91 -6.00 -21.48
C ALA A 656 22.36 -5.48 -20.14
N SER A 657 21.22 -4.80 -20.15
CA SER A 657 20.52 -4.41 -18.96
C SER A 657 19.97 -5.64 -18.22
N THR A 658 19.83 -5.55 -16.90
CA THR A 658 19.16 -6.58 -16.07
C THR A 658 17.78 -6.94 -16.58
N HIS A 659 17.05 -6.01 -17.22
CA HIS A 659 15.69 -6.19 -17.75
C HIS A 659 15.66 -6.70 -19.20
N ASP A 660 16.80 -6.80 -19.89
CA ASP A 660 16.85 -7.31 -21.27
C ASP A 660 16.58 -8.82 -21.31
N TYR A 661 16.02 -9.27 -22.42
CA TYR A 661 15.94 -10.67 -22.78
C TYR A 661 17.24 -11.13 -23.43
N VAL A 662 17.65 -12.36 -23.13
CA VAL A 662 18.74 -13.06 -23.79
C VAL A 662 18.18 -14.25 -24.52
N LEU A 663 18.36 -14.29 -25.83
CA LEU A 663 17.98 -15.40 -26.71
C LEU A 663 19.22 -16.27 -26.96
N PHE A 664 19.18 -17.50 -26.53
CA PHE A 664 20.26 -18.50 -26.71
C PHE A 664 19.89 -19.42 -27.84
N PHE A 665 20.64 -19.35 -28.95
CA PHE A 665 20.46 -20.22 -30.13
C PHE A 665 21.43 -21.37 -30.10
N THR A 666 20.93 -22.62 -30.32
CA THR A 666 21.74 -23.83 -30.27
C THR A 666 22.08 -24.36 -31.66
N ASN A 667 23.11 -25.21 -31.74
CA ASN A 667 23.52 -25.91 -32.99
C ASN A 667 22.39 -26.76 -33.56
N ARG A 668 21.41 -27.19 -32.73
CA ARG A 668 20.24 -27.97 -33.16
C ARG A 668 19.09 -27.12 -33.69
N GLY A 669 19.29 -25.80 -33.81
CA GLY A 669 18.29 -24.87 -34.35
C GLY A 669 17.15 -24.54 -33.40
N LYS A 670 17.34 -24.73 -32.08
CA LYS A 670 16.43 -24.28 -31.05
C LYS A 670 16.84 -22.91 -30.50
N VAL A 671 15.89 -22.20 -29.92
CA VAL A 671 16.12 -20.97 -29.15
C VAL A 671 15.48 -21.07 -27.77
N TYR A 672 16.20 -20.60 -26.77
CA TYR A 672 15.78 -20.46 -25.39
C TYR A 672 15.81 -18.99 -25.02
N ARG A 673 14.92 -18.55 -24.15
CA ARG A 673 14.80 -17.16 -23.70
C ARG A 673 14.90 -17.08 -22.17
N LEU A 674 15.76 -16.23 -21.67
CA LEU A 674 15.87 -15.84 -20.26
C LEU A 674 15.97 -14.31 -20.16
N LYS A 675 15.63 -13.77 -19.00
CA LYS A 675 15.98 -12.40 -18.63
C LYS A 675 17.43 -12.35 -18.12
N VAL A 676 18.13 -11.23 -18.31
CA VAL A 676 19.50 -11.07 -17.81
C VAL A 676 19.54 -11.22 -16.28
N HIS A 677 18.52 -10.74 -15.57
CA HIS A 677 18.46 -10.88 -14.11
C HIS A 677 18.30 -12.34 -13.62
N GLU A 678 17.88 -13.26 -14.46
CA GLU A 678 17.80 -14.71 -14.15
C GLU A 678 19.16 -15.40 -14.27
N LEU A 679 20.12 -14.77 -14.97
CA LEU A 679 21.47 -15.32 -15.07
C LEU A 679 22.21 -15.22 -13.73
N PRO A 680 23.07 -16.18 -13.36
CA PRO A 680 23.75 -16.20 -12.09
C PRO A 680 24.69 -14.98 -11.92
N LEU A 681 24.53 -14.25 -10.80
CA LEU A 681 25.45 -13.19 -10.40
C LEU A 681 26.77 -13.81 -9.94
N GLY A 682 27.87 -13.43 -10.56
CA GLY A 682 29.19 -13.94 -10.21
C GLY A 682 30.15 -12.86 -9.75
N SER A 683 31.15 -13.25 -8.94
CA SER A 683 32.32 -12.39 -8.72
C SER A 683 33.19 -12.37 -10.00
N ARG A 684 34.08 -11.38 -10.10
CA ARG A 684 34.97 -11.23 -11.29
C ARG A 684 35.77 -12.51 -11.61
N THR A 685 36.29 -13.20 -10.60
CA THR A 685 37.12 -14.41 -10.75
C THR A 685 36.31 -15.70 -10.75
N ALA A 686 35.01 -15.67 -10.42
CA ALA A 686 34.16 -16.87 -10.41
C ALA A 686 34.00 -17.43 -11.83
N ARG A 687 33.88 -18.75 -11.94
CA ARG A 687 33.65 -19.46 -13.20
C ARG A 687 32.25 -19.20 -13.78
N GLY A 688 31.26 -18.99 -12.92
CA GLY A 688 29.83 -18.97 -13.25
C GLY A 688 29.17 -20.32 -13.07
N SER A 689 27.91 -20.45 -13.48
CA SER A 689 27.14 -21.69 -13.45
C SER A 689 27.06 -22.30 -14.84
N ALA A 690 26.95 -23.62 -14.92
CA ALA A 690 26.77 -24.29 -16.19
C ALA A 690 25.39 -23.94 -16.77
N ILE A 691 25.35 -23.60 -18.05
CA ILE A 691 24.11 -23.20 -18.75
C ILE A 691 23.05 -24.31 -18.76
N VAL A 692 23.47 -25.58 -18.68
CA VAL A 692 22.57 -26.74 -18.58
C VAL A 692 21.74 -26.76 -17.29
N ASN A 693 22.16 -26.01 -16.26
CA ASN A 693 21.36 -25.82 -15.05
C ASN A 693 20.27 -24.74 -15.21
N LEU A 694 20.34 -23.95 -16.27
CA LEU A 694 19.39 -22.87 -16.55
C LEU A 694 18.50 -23.18 -17.74
N LEU A 695 19.02 -23.95 -18.73
CA LEU A 695 18.33 -24.30 -19.95
C LEU A 695 18.30 -25.83 -20.09
N PRO A 696 17.18 -26.43 -20.46
CA PRO A 696 17.04 -27.87 -20.65
C PRO A 696 17.70 -28.33 -21.97
N LEU A 697 19.03 -28.21 -22.03
CA LEU A 697 19.81 -28.65 -23.19
C LEU A 697 19.94 -30.16 -23.21
N VAL A 698 19.83 -30.74 -24.38
CA VAL A 698 20.03 -32.19 -24.57
C VAL A 698 21.50 -32.50 -24.90
N GLU A 699 21.91 -33.76 -24.71
CA GLU A 699 23.30 -34.17 -24.98
C GLU A 699 23.76 -33.82 -26.40
N GLY A 700 24.93 -33.21 -26.52
CA GLY A 700 25.49 -32.71 -27.79
C GLY A 700 24.86 -31.41 -28.29
N GLU A 701 23.96 -30.79 -27.54
CA GLU A 701 23.43 -29.46 -27.81
C GLU A 701 24.34 -28.38 -27.22
N CYS A 702 24.85 -27.45 -28.05
CA CYS A 702 25.72 -26.36 -27.62
C CYS A 702 25.22 -25.02 -28.18
N LEU A 703 25.59 -23.94 -27.49
CA LEU A 703 25.24 -22.57 -27.91
C LEU A 703 26.03 -22.15 -29.14
N LYS A 704 25.39 -21.46 -30.07
CA LYS A 704 26.04 -20.96 -31.32
C LYS A 704 25.87 -19.43 -31.47
N ALA A 705 24.83 -18.87 -30.98
CA ALA A 705 24.61 -17.44 -30.99
C ALA A 705 23.82 -16.96 -29.76
N VAL A 706 24.13 -15.76 -29.33
CA VAL A 706 23.41 -15.09 -28.25
C VAL A 706 22.98 -13.71 -28.72
N ILE A 707 21.71 -13.40 -28.60
CA ILE A 707 21.12 -12.11 -29.01
C ILE A 707 20.43 -11.50 -27.80
N THR A 708 20.73 -10.25 -27.49
CA THR A 708 20.05 -9.50 -26.42
C THR A 708 19.01 -8.56 -27.01
N THR A 709 17.91 -8.37 -26.33
CA THR A 709 16.86 -7.43 -26.75
C THR A 709 16.00 -6.98 -25.58
N ARG A 710 15.57 -5.73 -25.60
CA ARG A 710 14.60 -5.21 -24.62
C ARG A 710 13.18 -5.63 -24.97
N ASP A 711 12.85 -5.55 -26.25
CA ASP A 711 11.54 -5.79 -26.85
C ASP A 711 11.66 -6.57 -28.15
N PHE A 712 10.55 -6.93 -28.75
CA PHE A 712 10.48 -7.75 -29.97
C PHE A 712 9.78 -7.00 -31.11
N PRO A 713 10.37 -5.91 -31.64
CA PRO A 713 9.75 -5.13 -32.69
C PRO A 713 9.60 -5.93 -34.00
N GLU A 714 8.50 -5.70 -34.72
CA GLU A 714 8.22 -6.40 -35.98
C GLU A 714 9.18 -6.06 -37.11
N ASP A 715 9.73 -4.87 -37.08
CA ASP A 715 10.66 -4.37 -38.14
C ASP A 715 12.06 -4.99 -38.06
N ASN A 716 12.42 -5.56 -36.93
CA ASN A 716 13.71 -6.21 -36.74
C ASN A 716 13.63 -7.68 -37.11
N HIS A 717 14.62 -8.12 -37.87
CA HIS A 717 14.72 -9.50 -38.34
C HIS A 717 15.99 -10.19 -37.83
N LEU A 718 15.93 -11.49 -37.65
CA LEU A 718 17.08 -12.34 -37.42
C LEU A 718 17.43 -13.10 -38.68
N MET A 719 18.73 -13.07 -39.01
CA MET A 719 19.33 -13.83 -40.09
C MET A 719 20.06 -15.06 -39.52
N PHE A 720 19.78 -16.22 -40.04
CA PHE A 720 20.32 -17.50 -39.60
C PHE A 720 21.24 -18.03 -40.71
N ALA A 721 22.34 -18.69 -40.33
CA ALA A 721 23.20 -19.39 -41.25
C ALA A 721 23.51 -20.81 -40.74
N THR A 722 23.46 -21.80 -41.63
CA THR A 722 23.80 -23.19 -41.30
C THR A 722 25.13 -23.58 -41.87
N ARG A 723 25.70 -24.66 -41.34
CA ARG A 723 26.98 -25.23 -41.76
C ARG A 723 27.00 -25.64 -43.24
N SER A 724 25.87 -26.10 -43.76
CA SER A 724 25.68 -26.46 -45.15
C SER A 724 25.42 -25.27 -46.10
N GLY A 725 25.38 -24.04 -45.56
CA GLY A 725 25.21 -22.82 -46.37
C GLY A 725 23.75 -22.41 -46.62
N MET A 726 22.83 -22.94 -45.88
CA MET A 726 21.45 -22.42 -45.89
C MET A 726 21.36 -21.16 -45.03
N VAL A 727 20.51 -20.22 -45.46
CA VAL A 727 20.23 -18.98 -44.78
C VAL A 727 18.72 -18.75 -44.64
N LYS A 728 18.32 -18.08 -43.58
CA LYS A 728 16.92 -17.81 -43.29
C LYS A 728 16.76 -16.45 -42.62
N LYS A 729 15.73 -15.72 -42.97
CA LYS A 729 15.33 -14.46 -42.32
C LYS A 729 13.99 -14.63 -41.63
N THR A 730 13.90 -14.26 -40.36
CA THR A 730 12.68 -14.38 -39.57
C THR A 730 12.46 -13.12 -38.73
N ALA A 731 11.24 -12.63 -38.63
CA ALA A 731 10.90 -11.48 -37.81
C ALA A 731 11.19 -11.78 -36.31
N MET A 732 11.69 -10.79 -35.59
CA MET A 732 12.08 -10.94 -34.20
C MET A 732 10.87 -11.18 -33.27
N SER A 733 9.71 -10.61 -33.61
CA SER A 733 8.41 -10.84 -32.94
C SER A 733 8.00 -12.32 -32.90
N ALA A 734 8.49 -13.16 -33.84
CA ALA A 734 8.20 -14.60 -33.79
C ALA A 734 8.82 -15.32 -32.59
N TYR A 735 9.70 -14.69 -31.83
CA TYR A 735 10.40 -15.24 -30.66
C TYR A 735 9.93 -14.66 -29.33
N ASP A 736 8.98 -13.74 -29.31
CA ASP A 736 8.43 -13.11 -28.11
C ASP A 736 7.83 -14.13 -27.12
N ARG A 737 7.12 -15.15 -27.64
CA ARG A 737 6.48 -16.18 -26.81
C ARG A 737 7.32 -17.46 -26.74
N THR A 738 8.62 -17.33 -26.46
CA THR A 738 9.50 -18.50 -26.29
C THR A 738 9.21 -19.19 -24.95
N ARG A 739 8.87 -20.49 -24.98
CA ARG A 739 8.62 -21.30 -23.78
C ARG A 739 9.95 -21.66 -23.09
N HIS A 740 9.86 -22.03 -21.81
CA HIS A 740 11.02 -22.46 -21.01
C HIS A 740 11.76 -23.67 -21.67
N ASP A 741 11.05 -24.61 -22.27
CA ASP A 741 11.62 -25.78 -22.96
C ASP A 741 12.25 -25.44 -24.34
N GLY A 742 12.30 -24.16 -24.67
CA GLY A 742 12.75 -23.70 -25.97
C GLY A 742 11.73 -23.92 -27.09
N ILE A 743 11.97 -23.26 -28.22
CA ILE A 743 11.17 -23.41 -29.44
C ILE A 743 12.10 -23.63 -30.62
N ILE A 744 11.58 -24.22 -31.69
CA ILE A 744 12.33 -24.38 -32.96
C ILE A 744 12.52 -22.98 -33.57
N ALA A 745 13.78 -22.59 -33.77
CA ALA A 745 14.15 -21.37 -34.43
C ALA A 745 14.39 -21.56 -35.92
N ILE A 746 14.89 -22.72 -36.32
CA ILE A 746 15.08 -23.13 -37.69
C ILE A 746 15.00 -24.66 -37.78
N ASN A 747 14.32 -25.19 -38.80
CA ASN A 747 14.39 -26.62 -39.09
C ASN A 747 15.67 -26.94 -39.88
N LEU A 748 16.51 -27.76 -39.30
CA LEU A 748 17.74 -28.22 -39.91
C LEU A 748 17.48 -29.48 -40.74
N LYS A 749 18.17 -29.62 -41.88
CA LYS A 749 18.20 -30.89 -42.62
C LYS A 749 19.11 -31.88 -41.90
N ASN A 750 18.96 -33.19 -42.17
CA ASN A 750 19.81 -34.24 -41.59
C ASN A 750 21.29 -33.86 -41.71
N ASP A 751 22.02 -33.94 -40.61
CA ASP A 751 23.46 -33.65 -40.47
C ASP A 751 23.88 -32.18 -40.65
N ASP A 752 22.95 -31.20 -40.72
CA ASP A 752 23.27 -29.77 -40.74
C ASP A 752 23.22 -29.19 -39.33
N GLU A 753 23.96 -28.13 -39.08
CA GLU A 753 24.06 -27.43 -37.82
C GLU A 753 23.83 -25.93 -38.03
N LEU A 754 23.17 -25.28 -37.11
CA LEU A 754 23.13 -23.81 -37.00
C LEU A 754 24.52 -23.33 -36.56
N ILE A 755 25.11 -22.38 -37.30
CA ILE A 755 26.44 -21.86 -36.97
C ILE A 755 26.40 -20.42 -36.44
N ASP A 756 25.47 -19.61 -36.90
CA ASP A 756 25.38 -18.21 -36.48
C ASP A 756 23.97 -17.64 -36.66
N VAL A 757 23.64 -16.66 -35.82
CA VAL A 757 22.42 -15.87 -35.88
C VAL A 757 22.76 -14.39 -35.65
N ARG A 758 22.32 -13.52 -36.53
CA ARG A 758 22.59 -12.08 -36.47
C ARG A 758 21.32 -11.26 -36.63
N ARG A 759 21.27 -10.10 -35.97
CA ARG A 759 20.22 -9.12 -36.22
C ARG A 759 20.47 -8.45 -37.56
N VAL A 760 19.43 -8.30 -38.37
CA VAL A 760 19.51 -7.67 -39.68
C VAL A 760 18.44 -6.59 -39.82
N LYS A 761 18.85 -5.42 -40.31
CA LYS A 761 17.98 -4.31 -40.70
C LYS A 761 17.87 -4.24 -42.22
N ALA A 762 16.85 -3.57 -42.76
CA ALA A 762 16.67 -3.36 -44.18
C ALA A 762 17.86 -2.61 -44.80
N GLY A 763 18.28 -3.02 -46.01
CA GLY A 763 19.42 -2.43 -46.75
C GLY A 763 20.80 -2.93 -46.32
N CYS A 764 20.90 -3.92 -45.42
CA CYS A 764 22.17 -4.53 -45.06
C CYS A 764 22.63 -5.59 -46.09
N LYS A 765 23.90 -5.90 -46.05
CA LYS A 765 24.52 -6.97 -46.82
C LYS A 765 24.89 -8.15 -45.95
N VAL A 766 24.56 -9.37 -46.41
CA VAL A 766 24.91 -10.61 -45.75
C VAL A 766 26.21 -11.14 -46.32
N ILE A 767 27.18 -11.45 -45.48
CA ILE A 767 28.49 -11.98 -45.82
C ILE A 767 28.63 -13.39 -45.28
N LEU A 768 28.82 -14.38 -46.15
CA LEU A 768 29.12 -15.75 -45.73
C LEU A 768 30.55 -16.07 -46.17
N VAL A 769 31.31 -16.69 -45.26
CA VAL A 769 32.67 -17.14 -45.53
C VAL A 769 32.76 -18.64 -45.35
N SER A 770 33.41 -19.35 -46.28
CA SER A 770 33.60 -20.79 -46.21
C SER A 770 35.02 -21.18 -45.78
N THR A 771 35.20 -22.37 -45.24
CA THR A 771 36.49 -22.87 -44.76
C THR A 771 37.54 -23.00 -45.88
N ASP A 772 37.11 -23.16 -47.11
CA ASP A 772 37.99 -23.18 -48.34
C ASP A 772 38.46 -21.76 -48.79
N GLY A 773 38.19 -20.73 -47.97
CA GLY A 773 38.70 -19.36 -48.22
C GLY A 773 37.91 -18.56 -49.23
N LYS A 774 36.63 -18.86 -49.46
CA LYS A 774 35.72 -18.06 -50.29
C LYS A 774 34.72 -17.27 -49.47
N ALA A 775 34.34 -16.11 -49.98
CA ALA A 775 33.29 -15.25 -49.41
C ALA A 775 32.24 -14.94 -50.47
N ILE A 776 30.96 -14.90 -50.08
CA ILE A 776 29.86 -14.39 -50.88
C ILE A 776 29.21 -13.26 -50.16
N ILE A 777 28.92 -12.16 -50.88
CA ILE A 777 28.17 -11.01 -50.37
C ILE A 777 26.93 -10.85 -51.23
N PHE A 778 25.76 -10.74 -50.57
CA PHE A 778 24.48 -10.47 -51.23
C PHE A 778 23.60 -9.59 -50.35
N ASP A 779 22.62 -8.92 -50.94
CA ASP A 779 21.71 -8.03 -50.23
C ASP A 779 20.67 -8.83 -49.45
N GLU A 780 20.34 -8.37 -48.29
CA GLU A 780 19.41 -9.07 -47.33
C GLU A 780 18.01 -9.25 -47.93
N ASP A 781 17.57 -8.36 -48.81
CA ASP A 781 16.24 -8.38 -49.45
C ASP A 781 16.08 -9.60 -50.41
N GLN A 782 17.16 -10.21 -50.87
CA GLN A 782 17.10 -11.46 -51.60
C GLN A 782 16.58 -12.63 -50.77
N ILE A 783 16.43 -12.44 -49.44
CA ILE A 783 15.86 -13.43 -48.53
C ILE A 783 14.56 -12.87 -47.95
N ARG A 784 13.45 -13.44 -48.44
CA ARG A 784 12.13 -13.11 -47.86
C ARG A 784 12.03 -13.49 -46.37
N ALA A 785 11.28 -12.77 -45.58
CA ALA A 785 10.94 -13.17 -44.22
C ALA A 785 10.14 -14.49 -44.24
N MET A 786 10.46 -15.39 -43.33
CA MET A 786 9.92 -16.75 -43.26
C MET A 786 9.57 -17.09 -41.83
N GLY A 787 8.63 -18.02 -41.60
CA GLY A 787 8.24 -18.52 -40.28
C GLY A 787 9.39 -19.27 -39.59
N ARG A 788 9.27 -19.44 -38.26
CA ARG A 788 10.29 -20.07 -37.40
C ARG A 788 10.69 -21.48 -37.82
N ASP A 789 9.74 -22.28 -38.23
CA ASP A 789 9.83 -23.70 -38.50
C ASP A 789 10.22 -24.06 -39.94
N THR A 790 10.81 -23.11 -40.69
CA THR A 790 11.29 -23.31 -42.06
C THR A 790 12.77 -23.65 -42.07
N THR A 791 13.21 -24.29 -43.14
CA THR A 791 14.62 -24.69 -43.37
C THR A 791 15.48 -23.58 -44.02
N GLY A 792 14.84 -22.51 -44.47
CA GLY A 792 15.56 -21.43 -45.19
C GLY A 792 15.80 -21.73 -46.65
N VAL A 793 16.68 -20.92 -47.28
CA VAL A 793 17.08 -20.97 -48.70
C VAL A 793 18.59 -21.07 -48.81
N ARG A 794 19.12 -21.46 -49.98
CA ARG A 794 20.56 -21.59 -50.20
C ARG A 794 21.17 -20.18 -50.25
N GLY A 795 22.14 -19.90 -49.34
CA GLY A 795 22.94 -18.68 -49.29
C GLY A 795 24.22 -18.77 -50.09
N ILE A 796 24.96 -19.89 -49.99
CA ILE A 796 26.19 -20.16 -50.70
C ILE A 796 26.17 -21.59 -51.23
N THR A 797 26.78 -21.85 -52.40
CA THR A 797 27.04 -23.20 -52.96
C THR A 797 28.45 -23.60 -52.58
N LEU A 798 28.59 -24.60 -51.73
CA LEU A 798 29.85 -25.17 -51.28
C LEU A 798 30.34 -26.28 -52.22
N LYS A 799 31.66 -26.46 -52.36
CA LYS A 799 32.31 -27.55 -53.09
C LYS A 799 33.32 -28.25 -52.18
N ASN A 800 33.68 -29.49 -52.49
CA ASN A 800 34.77 -30.26 -51.88
C ASN A 800 34.70 -30.29 -50.34
N ASP A 801 33.55 -30.73 -49.76
CA ASP A 801 33.31 -30.79 -48.34
C ASP A 801 33.56 -29.49 -47.51
N ALA A 802 33.70 -28.36 -48.21
CA ALA A 802 33.82 -27.07 -47.54
C ALA A 802 32.55 -26.76 -46.74
N LYS A 803 32.71 -26.13 -45.61
CA LYS A 803 31.63 -25.73 -44.69
C LYS A 803 31.59 -24.20 -44.57
N VAL A 804 30.45 -23.66 -44.19
CA VAL A 804 30.40 -22.24 -43.81
C VAL A 804 31.09 -22.09 -42.45
N LEU A 805 32.03 -21.14 -42.38
CA LEU A 805 32.80 -20.78 -41.21
C LEU A 805 32.01 -19.79 -40.29
N GLY A 806 31.30 -18.84 -40.89
CA GLY A 806 30.55 -17.83 -40.17
C GLY A 806 29.77 -16.91 -41.10
N MET A 807 28.91 -16.10 -40.48
CA MET A 807 28.10 -15.08 -41.14
C MET A 807 28.33 -13.72 -40.44
N GLU A 808 28.44 -12.66 -41.26
CA GLU A 808 28.43 -11.29 -40.76
C GLU A 808 27.45 -10.42 -41.55
N ILE A 809 26.93 -9.40 -40.87
CA ILE A 809 26.04 -8.40 -41.47
C ILE A 809 26.79 -7.07 -41.60
N SER A 810 26.68 -6.41 -42.73
CA SER A 810 27.36 -5.13 -42.98
C SER A 810 26.45 -4.16 -43.76
N ASN A 811 26.61 -2.89 -43.49
CA ASN A 811 25.99 -1.80 -44.28
C ASN A 811 26.83 -1.46 -45.57
N GLY A 812 27.77 -2.32 -45.94
CA GLY A 812 28.66 -2.13 -47.10
C GLY A 812 29.95 -1.37 -46.77
N GLN A 813 30.13 -0.95 -45.54
CA GLN A 813 31.33 -0.26 -45.05
C GLN A 813 32.20 -1.20 -44.19
N GLY A 814 33.46 -0.85 -44.00
CA GLY A 814 34.42 -1.61 -43.21
C GLY A 814 35.25 -2.60 -44.03
N ASP A 815 36.03 -3.40 -43.36
CA ASP A 815 36.94 -4.41 -43.92
C ASP A 815 36.54 -5.83 -43.38
N LEU A 816 36.57 -6.81 -44.28
CA LEU A 816 36.45 -8.21 -43.84
C LEU A 816 37.82 -8.68 -43.35
N PHE A 817 37.95 -8.94 -42.08
CA PHE A 817 39.06 -9.63 -41.43
C PHE A 817 38.88 -11.13 -41.55
N VAL A 818 39.95 -11.85 -41.94
CA VAL A 818 40.02 -13.30 -41.94
C VAL A 818 41.35 -13.75 -41.36
N ILE A 819 41.34 -14.91 -40.63
CA ILE A 819 42.55 -15.50 -40.07
C ILE A 819 42.51 -17.02 -40.25
N THR A 820 43.67 -17.62 -40.47
CA THR A 820 43.86 -19.08 -40.59
C THR A 820 44.25 -19.72 -39.26
N GLU A 821 44.09 -21.04 -39.15
CA GLU A 821 44.47 -21.81 -37.96
C GLU A 821 45.92 -21.57 -37.50
N LYS A 822 46.85 -21.33 -38.45
CA LYS A 822 48.25 -21.05 -38.14
C LYS A 822 48.54 -19.57 -37.90
N GLY A 823 47.51 -18.71 -37.64
CA GLY A 823 47.63 -17.33 -37.23
C GLY A 823 47.96 -16.34 -38.37
N TYR A 824 47.80 -16.69 -39.67
CA TYR A 824 47.95 -15.77 -40.78
C TYR A 824 46.58 -15.09 -41.06
N GLY A 825 46.53 -13.77 -41.01
CA GLY A 825 45.31 -13.00 -41.22
C GLY A 825 45.54 -11.76 -42.05
N LYS A 826 44.46 -11.12 -42.46
CA LYS A 826 44.42 -9.84 -43.16
C LYS A 826 43.08 -9.19 -43.08
N ARG A 827 43.03 -7.91 -43.42
CA ARG A 827 41.80 -7.12 -43.67
C ARG A 827 41.65 -6.85 -45.15
N THR A 828 40.47 -6.98 -45.71
CA THR A 828 40.14 -6.64 -47.10
C THR A 828 38.89 -5.77 -47.13
N PRO A 829 38.89 -4.60 -47.78
CA PRO A 829 37.72 -3.73 -47.90
C PRO A 829 36.54 -4.51 -48.46
N ILE A 830 35.36 -4.33 -47.85
CA ILE A 830 34.11 -4.94 -48.32
C ILE A 830 33.79 -4.49 -49.73
N SER A 831 34.16 -3.25 -50.10
CA SER A 831 33.98 -2.69 -51.44
C SER A 831 34.75 -3.45 -52.53
N GLU A 832 35.78 -4.27 -52.23
CA GLU A 832 36.46 -5.12 -53.16
C GLU A 832 35.70 -6.40 -53.53
N TYR A 833 34.63 -6.72 -52.78
CA TYR A 833 33.86 -7.89 -53.07
C TYR A 833 32.64 -7.53 -53.93
N PRO A 834 32.49 -8.19 -55.11
CA PRO A 834 31.29 -7.96 -55.91
C PRO A 834 30.04 -8.52 -55.15
N VAL A 835 28.97 -7.72 -55.17
CA VAL A 835 27.68 -8.20 -54.70
C VAL A 835 27.12 -9.23 -55.67
N HIS A 836 26.84 -10.42 -55.16
CA HIS A 836 26.34 -11.57 -55.95
C HIS A 836 24.88 -11.83 -55.62
N ASN A 837 24.22 -12.59 -56.50
CA ASN A 837 22.97 -13.23 -56.09
C ASN A 837 23.25 -14.37 -55.09
N ARG A 838 22.38 -14.52 -54.07
CA ARG A 838 22.48 -15.63 -53.11
C ARG A 838 22.59 -16.98 -53.84
N GLY A 839 23.21 -17.97 -53.19
CA GLY A 839 23.40 -19.32 -53.76
C GLY A 839 24.55 -19.47 -54.75
N GLY A 840 25.32 -18.39 -55.00
CA GLY A 840 26.54 -18.45 -55.81
C GLY A 840 27.69 -19.18 -55.11
N GLN A 841 28.83 -19.42 -55.80
CA GLN A 841 30.01 -20.08 -55.20
C GLN A 841 30.95 -19.15 -54.45
N GLY A 842 30.64 -17.82 -54.45
CA GLY A 842 31.51 -16.79 -53.89
C GLY A 842 32.82 -16.57 -54.60
N VAL A 843 33.65 -15.69 -54.08
CA VAL A 843 34.98 -15.32 -54.56
C VAL A 843 36.02 -15.55 -53.50
N TYR A 844 37.27 -15.83 -53.91
CA TYR A 844 38.32 -16.05 -52.90
C TYR A 844 38.57 -14.77 -52.13
N THR A 845 38.53 -14.92 -50.80
CA THR A 845 38.84 -13.88 -49.78
C THR A 845 40.31 -13.97 -49.33
N ILE A 846 40.86 -15.18 -49.31
CA ILE A 846 42.26 -15.42 -48.99
C ILE A 846 42.78 -16.60 -49.85
N GLN A 847 44.06 -16.55 -50.26
CA GLN A 847 44.72 -17.65 -50.94
C GLN A 847 45.24 -18.68 -49.94
N MET A 848 44.56 -19.83 -49.87
CA MET A 848 44.86 -20.95 -48.96
C MET A 848 46.14 -21.68 -49.46
N THR A 849 46.98 -22.09 -48.49
CA THR A 849 48.17 -22.92 -48.76
C THR A 849 48.26 -23.95 -47.61
N ALA A 850 48.78 -25.16 -47.94
CA ALA A 850 48.88 -26.24 -46.92
C ALA A 850 49.69 -25.84 -45.65
N ARG A 851 50.59 -24.84 -45.82
CA ARG A 851 51.43 -24.28 -44.73
C ARG A 851 50.69 -23.40 -43.75
N LYS A 852 49.51 -22.90 -44.12
CA LYS A 852 48.75 -21.90 -43.30
C LYS A 852 47.50 -22.47 -42.61
N GLY A 853 47.14 -23.70 -42.90
CA GLY A 853 45.92 -24.34 -42.36
C GLY A 853 44.66 -23.80 -43.02
N GLU A 854 43.51 -24.24 -42.52
CA GLU A 854 42.18 -23.77 -42.92
C GLU A 854 41.86 -22.38 -42.32
N LEU A 855 40.77 -21.75 -42.76
CA LEU A 855 40.26 -20.55 -42.12
C LEU A 855 39.63 -20.91 -40.77
N ALA A 856 40.09 -20.19 -39.72
CA ALA A 856 39.64 -20.37 -38.35
C ALA A 856 38.69 -19.27 -37.83
N GLY A 857 38.73 -18.07 -38.46
CA GLY A 857 37.87 -16.96 -38.00
C GLY A 857 37.69 -15.88 -39.05
N MET A 858 36.58 -15.15 -38.93
CA MET A 858 36.23 -13.99 -39.75
C MET A 858 35.43 -12.97 -38.92
N LYS A 859 35.66 -11.67 -39.18
CA LYS A 859 34.88 -10.55 -38.62
C LYS A 859 34.85 -9.38 -39.56
N VAL A 860 33.76 -8.63 -39.60
CA VAL A 860 33.73 -7.32 -40.23
C VAL A 860 34.24 -6.29 -39.22
N VAL A 861 35.26 -5.51 -39.61
CA VAL A 861 35.96 -4.57 -38.72
C VAL A 861 36.07 -3.18 -39.31
N GLY A 862 35.99 -2.16 -38.48
CA GLY A 862 36.34 -0.77 -38.76
C GLY A 862 37.70 -0.40 -38.17
N PRO A 863 38.24 0.78 -38.45
CA PRO A 863 39.56 1.22 -37.96
C PRO A 863 39.60 1.38 -36.42
N GLN A 864 38.45 1.62 -35.77
CA GLN A 864 38.31 1.77 -34.33
C GLN A 864 38.17 0.46 -33.60
N HIS A 865 38.04 -0.68 -34.27
CA HIS A 865 37.81 -1.97 -33.63
C HIS A 865 39.13 -2.61 -33.20
N GLU A 866 39.03 -3.45 -32.19
CA GLU A 866 40.08 -4.33 -31.73
C GLU A 866 39.64 -5.79 -31.90
N LEU A 867 40.62 -6.65 -32.14
CA LEU A 867 40.39 -8.08 -32.31
C LEU A 867 41.01 -8.85 -31.15
N VAL A 868 40.25 -9.72 -30.56
CA VAL A 868 40.72 -10.72 -29.59
C VAL A 868 40.76 -12.05 -30.29
N ILE A 869 41.95 -12.63 -30.39
CA ILE A 869 42.20 -13.90 -31.06
C ILE A 869 42.62 -14.92 -30.02
N VAL A 870 42.01 -16.07 -30.04
CA VAL A 870 42.19 -17.16 -29.02
C VAL A 870 42.69 -18.42 -29.75
N SER A 871 43.69 -19.05 -29.17
CA SER A 871 44.18 -20.34 -29.65
C SER A 871 43.57 -21.49 -28.84
N GLU A 872 43.70 -22.72 -29.31
CA GLU A 872 43.24 -23.96 -28.67
C GLU A 872 43.90 -24.18 -27.30
N GLU A 873 45.20 -23.86 -27.17
CA GLU A 873 45.95 -23.91 -25.91
C GLU A 873 45.63 -22.74 -24.95
N GLY A 874 44.59 -21.90 -25.26
CA GLY A 874 44.13 -20.81 -24.38
C GLY A 874 44.99 -19.53 -24.46
N ILE A 875 45.89 -19.40 -25.44
CA ILE A 875 46.69 -18.19 -25.66
C ILE A 875 45.76 -17.12 -26.27
N VAL A 876 45.65 -15.97 -25.60
CA VAL A 876 44.81 -14.85 -26.04
C VAL A 876 45.71 -13.65 -26.43
N ILE A 877 45.51 -13.13 -27.63
CA ILE A 877 46.14 -11.87 -28.05
C ILE A 877 45.06 -10.84 -28.39
N ARG A 878 45.33 -9.58 -28.09
CA ARG A 878 44.53 -8.43 -28.46
C ARG A 878 45.31 -7.55 -29.42
N VAL A 879 44.72 -7.30 -30.60
CA VAL A 879 45.35 -6.57 -31.70
C VAL A 879 44.37 -5.51 -32.21
N LYS A 880 44.82 -4.26 -32.40
CA LYS A 880 43.99 -3.26 -33.08
C LYS A 880 43.73 -3.67 -34.52
N ALA A 881 42.51 -3.52 -34.99
CA ALA A 881 42.23 -3.82 -36.40
C ALA A 881 43.07 -2.97 -37.36
N SER A 882 43.42 -1.73 -36.97
CA SER A 882 44.33 -0.86 -37.72
C SER A 882 45.69 -1.48 -37.98
N ASP A 883 46.19 -2.29 -37.04
CA ASP A 883 47.53 -2.88 -37.07
C ASP A 883 47.62 -4.11 -37.96
N VAL A 884 46.46 -4.69 -38.33
CA VAL A 884 46.42 -5.80 -39.29
C VAL A 884 46.50 -5.23 -40.73
N SER A 885 47.38 -5.79 -41.52
CA SER A 885 47.59 -5.33 -42.92
C SER A 885 46.29 -5.42 -43.74
N ARG A 886 45.99 -4.28 -44.42
CA ARG A 886 44.89 -4.17 -45.38
C ARG A 886 45.39 -4.61 -46.77
N LEU A 887 44.90 -5.75 -47.24
CA LEU A 887 45.38 -6.40 -48.43
C LEU A 887 44.23 -6.83 -49.36
N GLY A 888 44.46 -6.90 -50.65
CA GLY A 888 43.47 -7.36 -51.61
C GLY A 888 43.07 -8.81 -51.45
N ARG A 889 41.91 -9.18 -52.05
CA ARG A 889 41.17 -10.49 -51.81
C ARG A 889 42.06 -11.71 -52.04
N SER A 890 42.85 -11.78 -53.18
CA SER A 890 43.61 -12.98 -53.57
C SER A 890 45.01 -13.10 -52.92
N THR A 891 45.26 -12.33 -51.83
CA THR A 891 46.54 -12.39 -51.11
C THR A 891 46.55 -13.46 -50.02
N GLN A 892 47.75 -13.84 -49.54
CA GLN A 892 47.94 -14.92 -48.56
C GLN A 892 47.86 -14.46 -47.11
N GLY A 893 47.70 -13.15 -46.83
CA GLY A 893 47.75 -12.59 -45.51
C GLY A 893 49.13 -12.52 -44.87
N VAL A 894 49.19 -11.87 -43.68
CA VAL A 894 50.44 -11.73 -42.89
C VAL A 894 50.25 -12.49 -41.55
N LYS A 895 51.33 -12.70 -40.84
CA LYS A 895 51.24 -13.37 -39.53
C LYS A 895 50.72 -12.38 -38.51
N VAL A 896 49.57 -12.62 -37.97
CA VAL A 896 48.85 -11.78 -36.94
C VAL A 896 49.06 -12.34 -35.54
N MET A 897 49.10 -13.70 -35.41
CA MET A 897 49.37 -14.38 -34.17
C MET A 897 50.45 -15.41 -34.35
N ASN A 898 51.42 -15.48 -33.43
CA ASN A 898 52.36 -16.59 -33.38
C ASN A 898 51.73 -17.75 -32.65
N VAL A 899 51.49 -18.83 -33.37
CA VAL A 899 50.91 -20.08 -32.89
C VAL A 899 51.97 -21.14 -32.97
N SER A 900 52.15 -22.00 -31.97
CA SER A 900 53.05 -23.15 -31.99
C SER A 900 52.65 -24.17 -33.04
N ASP A 901 53.51 -25.14 -33.36
CA ASP A 901 53.18 -26.14 -34.36
C ASP A 901 52.03 -27.09 -33.88
N THR A 902 51.88 -27.21 -32.60
CA THR A 902 50.82 -28.03 -31.94
C THR A 902 49.52 -27.26 -31.74
N ASP A 903 49.56 -25.92 -31.67
CA ASP A 903 48.42 -25.06 -31.35
C ASP A 903 47.80 -24.54 -32.67
N ARG A 904 46.54 -24.06 -32.56
CA ARG A 904 45.78 -23.47 -33.65
C ARG A 904 44.81 -22.37 -33.15
N VAL A 905 44.57 -21.39 -34.00
CA VAL A 905 43.54 -20.37 -33.70
C VAL A 905 42.17 -21.03 -33.76
N THR A 906 41.37 -20.81 -32.73
CA THR A 906 40.00 -21.41 -32.59
C THR A 906 38.90 -20.36 -32.65
N ALA A 907 39.12 -19.13 -32.11
CA ALA A 907 38.10 -18.10 -32.08
C ALA A 907 38.64 -16.69 -32.30
N VAL A 908 37.77 -15.84 -32.83
CA VAL A 908 38.05 -14.39 -33.04
C VAL A 908 36.84 -13.59 -32.59
N ALA A 909 37.05 -12.66 -31.65
CA ALA A 909 36.05 -11.71 -31.20
C ALA A 909 36.41 -10.29 -31.64
N ARG A 910 35.38 -9.45 -31.83
CA ARG A 910 35.51 -8.04 -32.18
C ARG A 910 35.14 -7.17 -31.00
N MET A 911 35.92 -6.15 -30.65
CA MET A 911 35.67 -5.15 -29.63
C MET A 911 35.66 -3.74 -30.27
N ILE A 912 34.81 -2.84 -29.75
CA ILE A 912 34.73 -1.44 -30.16
C ILE A 912 35.42 -0.58 -29.10
N ALA A 913 36.45 0.19 -29.48
CA ALA A 913 37.06 1.19 -28.59
C ALA A 913 36.17 2.46 -28.56
N LYS A 914 35.63 2.83 -27.40
CA LYS A 914 34.80 4.04 -27.21
C LYS A 914 35.64 5.32 -27.39
N LYS A 915 35.18 6.28 -28.20
CA LYS A 915 35.70 7.65 -28.22
C LYS A 915 35.27 8.35 -26.91
N PRO A 916 36.11 9.20 -26.30
CA PRO A 916 35.74 9.97 -25.13
C PRO A 916 34.60 10.94 -25.47
N THR A 917 33.46 10.79 -24.87
CA THR A 917 32.34 11.73 -24.95
C THR A 917 32.72 13.02 -24.23
N ALA A 918 32.62 14.15 -24.93
CA ALA A 918 32.75 15.48 -24.37
C ALA A 918 31.74 15.67 -23.20
N LYS A 919 32.22 16.19 -22.06
CA LYS A 919 31.42 16.54 -20.89
C LYS A 919 30.22 17.40 -21.31
N LYS A 920 29.01 16.88 -21.13
CA LYS A 920 27.80 17.70 -21.10
C LYS A 920 27.75 18.50 -19.82
N PRO A 921 27.32 19.78 -19.83
CA PRO A 921 27.23 20.58 -18.62
C PRO A 921 26.14 20.06 -17.72
N ASN A 922 26.44 20.05 -16.41
CA ASN A 922 25.55 19.73 -15.31
C ASN A 922 24.32 20.66 -15.33
N ASN A 923 23.17 20.16 -15.76
CA ASN A 923 21.88 20.74 -15.45
C ASN A 923 21.07 19.66 -14.71
N GLY A 924 21.36 19.54 -13.42
CA GLY A 924 20.47 18.89 -12.52
C GLY A 924 19.32 19.85 -12.15
N GLN A 925 18.22 19.77 -12.87
CA GLN A 925 16.91 20.28 -12.49
C GLN A 925 15.93 20.09 -13.66
N ALA A 926 15.50 18.87 -13.93
CA ALA A 926 14.30 18.61 -14.73
C ALA A 926 13.98 17.10 -14.70
N ALA A 927 13.57 16.59 -13.57
CA ALA A 927 12.93 15.26 -13.47
C ALA A 927 12.09 15.12 -12.19
N PHE A 928 11.55 16.23 -11.66
CA PHE A 928 10.70 16.21 -10.46
C PHE A 928 9.42 17.05 -10.58
N ASP A 929 8.93 17.28 -11.81
CA ASP A 929 7.62 17.91 -12.02
C ASP A 929 6.76 17.03 -12.94
N LEU A 930 6.41 15.81 -12.47
CA LEU A 930 5.41 14.97 -13.14
C LEU A 930 4.14 14.79 -12.30
N PHE A 931 3.88 15.70 -11.36
CA PHE A 931 2.66 15.70 -10.55
C PHE A 931 1.91 17.04 -10.56
N ALA A 932 2.11 17.87 -11.56
CA ALA A 932 1.20 18.98 -11.82
C ALA A 932 1.23 19.31 -13.30
N LEU A 933 0.12 19.09 -13.96
CA LEU A 933 -0.43 19.76 -15.13
C LEU A 933 -0.93 18.76 -16.17
N GLY A 934 -2.20 18.51 -16.11
CA GLY A 934 -2.99 18.15 -17.27
C GLY A 934 -3.08 19.36 -18.21
N GLU A 935 -3.24 19.04 -19.49
CA GLU A 935 -3.62 19.88 -20.61
C GLU A 935 -2.54 20.87 -21.17
N LYS A 936 -1.95 20.51 -22.30
CA LYS A 936 -2.13 21.15 -23.63
C LYS A 936 -1.09 20.71 -24.66
N GLY A 937 -1.57 20.28 -25.81
CA GLY A 937 -1.02 20.65 -27.12
C GLY A 937 0.07 19.76 -27.70
N ALA A 938 -0.32 18.96 -28.65
CA ALA A 938 0.52 18.29 -29.63
C ALA A 938 1.43 19.27 -30.40
N ALA A 939 2.72 18.88 -30.54
CA ALA A 939 3.54 19.27 -31.66
C ALA A 939 4.56 18.14 -31.90
N GLU A 940 4.53 17.63 -33.12
CA GLU A 940 5.41 16.62 -33.67
C GLU A 940 6.86 17.15 -33.69
N GLU A 941 7.81 16.38 -33.13
CA GLU A 941 9.22 16.45 -33.52
C GLU A 941 9.74 15.04 -33.76
N GLU A 942 10.33 14.88 -34.93
CA GLU A 942 10.87 13.64 -35.51
C GLU A 942 11.95 13.03 -34.61
N PRO A 943 12.07 11.68 -34.55
CA PRO A 943 13.11 11.01 -33.77
C PRO A 943 14.45 10.99 -34.53
N VAL A 944 15.48 11.50 -33.87
CA VAL A 944 16.88 11.36 -34.30
C VAL A 944 17.31 9.90 -34.16
N ASP A 945 17.73 9.33 -35.26
CA ASP A 945 18.21 7.98 -35.47
C ASP A 945 19.48 7.70 -34.64
N ILE A 946 19.39 6.88 -33.59
CA ILE A 946 20.53 6.32 -32.88
C ILE A 946 20.63 4.84 -33.25
N GLY A 947 21.59 4.55 -34.12
CA GLY A 947 21.88 3.20 -34.54
C GLY A 947 22.34 2.29 -33.39
N ASP A 948 21.64 1.22 -33.20
CA ASP A 948 21.97 0.10 -32.30
C ASP A 948 23.13 -0.72 -32.87
N ASP A 949 24.30 -0.56 -32.31
CA ASP A 949 25.40 -1.54 -32.29
C ASP A 949 26.36 -1.21 -31.14
N GLU A 950 25.91 -1.34 -29.91
CA GLU A 950 26.77 -1.31 -28.71
C GLU A 950 27.31 -2.69 -28.38
N GLN A 951 28.44 -3.02 -28.94
CA GLN A 951 29.37 -4.03 -28.43
C GLN A 951 30.51 -3.31 -27.72
N ILE A 952 30.78 -3.72 -26.52
CA ILE A 952 31.64 -3.21 -25.45
C ILE A 952 32.90 -2.53 -25.96
N ALA A 953 33.10 -1.30 -25.47
CA ALA A 953 34.41 -0.68 -25.38
C ALA A 953 34.94 -0.80 -23.94
N VAL A 954 36.07 -1.42 -23.77
CA VAL A 954 36.89 -1.30 -22.58
C VAL A 954 37.85 -0.17 -22.86
N ASP A 955 37.62 0.99 -22.27
CA ASP A 955 38.55 2.12 -22.37
C ASP A 955 39.84 1.78 -21.61
N LEU A 956 40.89 1.81 -22.37
CA LEU A 956 42.26 2.04 -21.90
C LEU A 956 42.78 3.17 -22.74
N ASP A 957 42.79 4.36 -22.21
CA ASP A 957 43.76 5.41 -22.59
C ASP A 957 43.62 6.62 -21.66
N ASP A 958 44.64 6.91 -20.98
CA ASP A 958 45.74 7.87 -21.06
C ASP A 958 45.29 9.34 -21.04
N GLU A 959 45.67 10.05 -20.08
CA GLU A 959 46.76 10.99 -19.98
C GLU A 959 46.68 11.85 -18.72
N GLU A 960 47.90 12.03 -18.17
CA GLU A 960 48.51 13.05 -17.32
C GLU A 960 47.74 13.59 -16.11
#